data_27261a1e5439c20051f9e1a82c787457
#
_entry.id   27261a1e5439c20051f9e1a82c787457
#
_cell.length_a   1.000
_cell.length_b   1.000
_cell.length_c   1.000
_cell.angle_alpha   90.00
_cell.angle_beta   90.00
_cell.angle_gamma   90.00
#
_symmetry.space_group_name_H-M   'P 1'
#
loop_
_entity.id
_entity.type
_entity.pdbx_description
1 polymer ?
#
loop_
_entity_poly.entity_id
_entity_poly.type
_entity_poly.pdbx_seq_one_letter_code
_entity_poly.pdbx_strand_id
1 'polypeptide(L)'
;MKKVRFILIITVLFFSCSDVNNEISSLNFLPTDSEVIININNLSNTKEILSKNKNLDNISTSKSKIANQLNLLSNKNSSNSGLFSLTSFGKNQIAYTYIRETNSQDSISKSDIEKGEYQKNKIFIDTTGSKEVYKTILGNYTISSDQDIVLENIIRDYNKTNQRMDSDFFKLVKAANKNDPFNTFTLTKKFNLLENILSNLSFFPDLYNSWISYDFKYSLEEVNMSGATRINDSINSKISILKNISPSEVLTDRIIPNSFSSFFSFTIDDSERFIFNFKNYLKGNDLSTENINFDSLNLINEVNFIDDQEKFLILGITNVEQLESYFELSEFDNLNNIKKINIGKDLEILIDSFEQDISINYVTLIDNLLVMTESISQIKKIINSEKINDNLSSNSQYLNFKNQKSKKYSFLWVNNNSSKSIQNNYNLLESKVYPFIGFSGVINQNIALLDFNYSKADQSKESKDVYTEFFLTLENEIVTDPIWVKNHTNNQYDFTFQDSENYLYYYSNKGDLYWKKQIDGKIIGEIQQIDTYKNGRLQISFRTENRFYVFDRNGNEVKELSFKIDSGQINNPVSIFDYEKNRNYRFVFSIDNTITMFDSRGRRVRGFKPDIFSSSLINRPNHIRIDGKDYIIIQLENGELKILDRRGRDRIKIDEKIQFSKNSIFSYLKTFTTTDKQGNLIQIDMDGKLLKKNLNLAFDNLIDIENDNLVYISENNLSIKGVNIKLPFGRYSKPKIFNESGNMLIGITNLNESNIYLYRENGKLLDGFPLKGNSIIDLKNSDKDDKIEILTRLDKHSLVSYEIN
;
A
#
# COMPACT_ATOMS: atom_id res chain seq x y z
N MET A 1 27.68 9.10 45.97
CA MET A 1 28.10 10.48 46.00
C MET A 1 29.38 10.64 45.18
N LYS A 2 29.32 11.26 44.04
CA LYS A 2 30.35 12.04 43.34
C LYS A 2 29.73 12.58 42.08
N LYS A 3 29.37 13.86 42.11
CA LYS A 3 28.92 14.64 40.97
C LYS A 3 30.11 14.88 40.03
N VAL A 4 30.03 14.41 38.80
CA VAL A 4 30.94 14.83 37.73
C VAL A 4 30.20 15.92 36.94
N ARG A 5 30.67 17.15 37.04
CA ARG A 5 30.29 18.29 36.24
C ARG A 5 30.97 18.15 34.87
N PHE A 6 30.17 17.99 33.82
CA PHE A 6 30.65 18.14 32.42
C PHE A 6 30.70 19.65 32.12
N ILE A 7 31.88 20.18 31.97
CA ILE A 7 32.11 21.54 31.48
C ILE A 7 32.09 21.47 29.95
N LEU A 8 31.04 22.03 29.37
CA LEU A 8 30.95 22.22 27.91
C LEU A 8 31.83 23.41 27.55
N ILE A 9 32.97 23.18 26.93
CA ILE A 9 33.81 24.24 26.35
C ILE A 9 33.20 24.61 24.99
N ILE A 10 32.51 25.73 24.96
CA ILE A 10 32.07 26.37 23.72
C ILE A 10 33.29 27.08 23.14
N THR A 11 33.91 26.47 22.14
CA THR A 11 34.89 27.16 21.28
C THR A 11 34.13 27.99 20.29
N VAL A 12 34.00 29.28 20.59
CA VAL A 12 33.58 30.30 19.64
C VAL A 12 34.72 30.47 18.61
N LEU A 13 34.57 29.88 17.46
CA LEU A 13 35.40 30.15 16.29
C LEU A 13 35.00 31.53 15.74
N PHE A 14 35.77 32.55 16.07
CA PHE A 14 35.76 33.81 15.33
C PHE A 14 36.24 33.52 13.91
N PHE A 15 35.34 33.44 12.95
CA PHE A 15 35.74 33.59 11.56
C PHE A 15 36.08 35.03 11.31
N SER A 16 37.39 35.31 11.27
CA SER A 16 37.96 36.52 10.72
C SER A 16 37.45 36.73 9.30
N CYS A 17 36.83 37.86 9.01
CA CYS A 17 36.69 38.35 7.67
C CYS A 17 38.10 38.49 7.09
N SER A 18 38.55 37.52 6.31
CA SER A 18 39.70 37.77 5.43
C SER A 18 39.19 38.57 4.24
N ASP A 19 39.88 39.63 3.94
CA ASP A 19 39.74 40.48 2.76
C ASP A 19 39.49 39.63 1.51
N VAL A 20 38.43 39.94 0.79
CA VAL A 20 38.14 39.37 -0.52
C VAL A 20 39.25 39.80 -1.45
N ASN A 21 40.28 38.99 -1.58
CA ASN A 21 41.22 39.13 -2.70
C ASN A 21 40.35 39.05 -3.96
N ASN A 22 40.44 40.08 -4.81
CA ASN A 22 39.84 40.10 -6.14
C ASN A 22 40.53 39.09 -7.07
N GLU A 23 40.46 37.79 -6.74
CA GLU A 23 40.77 36.73 -7.68
C GLU A 23 39.66 36.67 -8.70
N ILE A 24 40.02 36.83 -9.97
CA ILE A 24 39.12 36.70 -11.09
C ILE A 24 38.55 35.29 -11.07
N SER A 25 37.31 35.15 -10.62
CA SER A 25 36.59 33.86 -10.58
C SER A 25 35.93 33.61 -11.93
N SER A 26 35.80 32.32 -12.33
CA SER A 26 35.04 31.93 -13.53
C SER A 26 33.61 32.47 -13.54
N LEU A 27 33.03 32.73 -12.36
CA LEU A 27 31.69 33.32 -12.21
C LEU A 27 31.57 34.73 -12.79
N ASN A 28 32.69 35.47 -12.91
CA ASN A 28 32.73 36.81 -13.49
C ASN A 28 32.51 36.82 -15.01
N PHE A 29 32.59 35.67 -15.66
CA PHE A 29 32.39 35.52 -17.09
C PHE A 29 31.01 34.94 -17.46
N LEU A 30 30.13 34.70 -16.49
CA LEU A 30 28.77 34.29 -16.76
C LEU A 30 27.99 35.39 -17.48
N PRO A 31 27.24 35.07 -18.54
CA PRO A 31 26.31 36.04 -19.16
C PRO A 31 25.29 36.53 -18.12
N THR A 32 25.00 37.81 -18.10
CA THR A 32 24.09 38.43 -17.12
C THR A 32 22.67 37.87 -17.16
N ASP A 33 22.22 37.45 -18.33
CA ASP A 33 20.88 36.92 -18.57
C ASP A 33 20.85 35.38 -18.55
N SER A 34 21.79 34.76 -17.84
CA SER A 34 21.82 33.31 -17.66
C SER A 34 20.64 32.86 -16.81
N GLU A 35 19.83 31.93 -17.36
CA GLU A 35 18.67 31.34 -16.68
C GLU A 35 18.98 30.01 -15.99
N VAL A 36 19.94 29.26 -16.57
CA VAL A 36 20.41 27.99 -16.04
C VAL A 36 21.94 27.98 -16.08
N ILE A 37 22.56 27.60 -14.97
CA ILE A 37 24.00 27.47 -14.83
C ILE A 37 24.29 26.07 -14.27
N ILE A 38 25.20 25.36 -14.93
CA ILE A 38 25.68 24.06 -14.49
C ILE A 38 27.14 24.21 -14.08
N ASN A 39 27.40 24.12 -12.79
CA ASN A 39 28.76 24.07 -12.27
C ASN A 39 29.26 22.64 -12.35
N ILE A 40 30.23 22.40 -13.22
CA ILE A 40 30.78 21.06 -13.51
C ILE A 40 32.00 20.87 -12.62
N ASN A 41 31.93 19.98 -11.68
CA ASN A 41 33.04 19.61 -10.80
C ASN A 41 33.87 18.44 -11.42
N ASN A 42 33.20 17.55 -12.17
CA ASN A 42 33.84 16.47 -12.91
C ASN A 42 33.19 16.32 -14.31
N LEU A 43 33.89 16.78 -15.34
CA LEU A 43 33.37 16.80 -16.70
C LEU A 43 33.08 15.41 -17.27
N SER A 44 33.95 14.43 -17.00
CA SER A 44 33.78 13.06 -17.48
C SER A 44 32.50 12.42 -16.91
N ASN A 45 32.34 12.47 -15.60
CA ASN A 45 31.16 11.92 -14.92
C ASN A 45 29.89 12.69 -15.32
N THR A 46 29.97 14.01 -15.47
CA THR A 46 28.82 14.83 -15.91
C THR A 46 28.38 14.42 -17.33
N LYS A 47 29.31 14.29 -18.26
CA LYS A 47 29.00 13.82 -19.63
C LYS A 47 28.42 12.42 -19.64
N GLU A 48 28.94 11.54 -18.79
CA GLU A 48 28.45 10.17 -18.67
C GLU A 48 27.01 10.12 -18.15
N ILE A 49 26.70 10.84 -17.07
CA ILE A 49 25.34 10.95 -16.53
C ILE A 49 24.39 11.50 -17.59
N LEU A 50 24.72 12.66 -18.19
CA LEU A 50 23.89 13.29 -19.19
C LEU A 50 23.71 12.47 -20.47
N SER A 51 24.61 11.55 -20.80
CA SER A 51 24.47 10.68 -21.97
C SER A 51 23.79 9.34 -21.70
N LYS A 52 24.05 8.73 -20.53
CA LYS A 52 23.65 7.35 -20.24
C LYS A 52 22.49 7.19 -19.26
N ASN A 53 22.20 8.16 -18.40
CA ASN A 53 21.13 8.05 -17.42
C ASN A 53 19.77 8.16 -18.11
N LYS A 54 19.08 7.00 -18.27
CA LYS A 54 17.79 6.90 -18.95
C LYS A 54 16.64 7.52 -18.11
N ASN A 55 16.73 7.45 -16.79
CA ASN A 55 15.69 8.05 -15.93
C ASN A 55 15.69 9.57 -16.01
N LEU A 56 16.86 10.17 -16.24
CA LEU A 56 16.92 11.60 -16.49
C LEU A 56 16.30 11.99 -17.85
N ASP A 57 16.26 11.10 -18.85
CA ASP A 57 15.52 11.31 -20.09
C ASP A 57 14.00 11.38 -19.87
N ASN A 58 13.49 10.62 -18.92
CA ASN A 58 12.06 10.61 -18.60
C ASN A 58 11.58 11.89 -17.93
N ILE A 59 12.45 12.54 -17.16
CA ILE A 59 12.10 13.72 -16.37
C ILE A 59 12.55 15.03 -17.00
N SER A 60 13.34 15.01 -18.11
CA SER A 60 13.84 16.20 -18.78
C SER A 60 13.88 16.05 -20.29
N THR A 61 13.18 16.94 -20.99
CA THR A 61 13.29 17.06 -22.45
C THR A 61 14.53 17.82 -22.87
N SER A 62 15.11 18.63 -21.97
CA SER A 62 16.29 19.47 -22.22
C SER A 62 17.62 18.72 -22.08
N LYS A 63 17.64 17.56 -21.40
CA LYS A 63 18.85 16.80 -21.13
C LYS A 63 19.71 16.52 -22.38
N SER A 64 19.09 16.01 -23.45
CA SER A 64 19.80 15.65 -24.68
C SER A 64 20.40 16.88 -25.36
N LYS A 65 19.72 18.03 -25.33
CA LYS A 65 20.22 19.29 -25.85
C LYS A 65 21.43 19.78 -25.04
N ILE A 66 21.32 19.75 -23.72
CA ILE A 66 22.40 20.14 -22.79
C ILE A 66 23.62 19.25 -23.03
N ALA A 67 23.44 17.91 -23.09
CA ALA A 67 24.51 16.96 -23.32
C ALA A 67 25.24 17.22 -24.65
N ASN A 68 24.48 17.45 -25.73
CA ASN A 68 25.05 17.69 -27.07
C ASN A 68 25.82 19.00 -27.11
N GLN A 69 25.32 20.09 -26.52
CA GLN A 69 26.00 21.38 -26.49
C GLN A 69 27.21 21.34 -25.56
N LEU A 70 27.14 20.67 -24.43
CA LEU A 70 28.31 20.50 -23.58
C LEU A 70 29.43 19.73 -24.30
N ASN A 71 29.06 18.68 -25.04
CA ASN A 71 30.04 17.93 -25.85
C ASN A 71 30.65 18.81 -26.96
N LEU A 72 29.85 19.67 -27.61
CA LEU A 72 30.32 20.58 -28.66
C LEU A 72 31.29 21.63 -28.11
N LEU A 73 30.96 22.26 -26.98
CA LEU A 73 31.72 23.40 -26.43
C LEU A 73 32.92 22.94 -25.59
N SER A 74 32.96 21.72 -25.08
CA SER A 74 34.07 21.15 -24.31
C SER A 74 34.94 20.25 -25.16
N ASN A 75 36.11 20.70 -25.54
CA ASN A 75 37.09 19.95 -26.33
C ASN A 75 37.65 18.74 -25.55
N LYS A 76 38.32 17.76 -26.27
CA LYS A 76 38.97 16.57 -25.67
C LYS A 76 40.03 16.92 -24.61
N ASN A 77 40.61 18.11 -24.65
CA ASN A 77 41.66 18.57 -23.74
C ASN A 77 41.13 19.54 -22.69
N SER A 78 39.83 19.58 -22.42
CA SER A 78 39.21 20.48 -21.43
C SER A 78 39.67 20.11 -20.01
N SER A 79 39.81 21.16 -19.15
CA SER A 79 39.93 20.96 -17.70
C SER A 79 38.78 20.11 -17.19
N ASN A 80 39.00 19.36 -16.09
CA ASN A 80 38.01 18.46 -15.51
C ASN A 80 36.82 19.24 -14.85
N SER A 81 36.90 20.56 -14.74
CA SER A 81 35.89 21.44 -14.17
C SER A 81 35.61 22.63 -15.04
N GLY A 82 34.44 23.26 -14.89
CA GLY A 82 34.04 24.47 -15.61
C GLY A 82 32.60 24.87 -15.31
N LEU A 83 32.17 25.98 -15.91
CA LEU A 83 30.80 26.46 -15.85
C LEU A 83 30.15 26.36 -17.22
N PHE A 84 28.97 25.82 -17.27
CA PHE A 84 28.15 25.74 -18.47
C PHE A 84 26.85 26.51 -18.22
N SER A 85 26.53 27.48 -19.10
CA SER A 85 25.33 28.30 -18.92
C SER A 85 24.41 28.25 -20.14
N LEU A 86 23.15 28.45 -19.88
CA LEU A 86 22.06 28.62 -20.84
C LEU A 86 21.55 30.05 -20.68
N THR A 87 21.57 30.82 -21.77
CA THR A 87 21.21 32.24 -21.78
C THR A 87 20.16 32.47 -22.86
N SER A 88 19.04 33.10 -22.50
CA SER A 88 18.07 33.54 -23.50
C SER A 88 18.60 34.74 -24.27
N PHE A 89 18.45 34.70 -25.60
CA PHE A 89 18.75 35.84 -26.46
C PHE A 89 17.72 35.95 -27.58
N GLY A 90 17.44 37.16 -28.01
CA GLY A 90 16.43 37.40 -29.04
C GLY A 90 15.04 36.81 -28.63
N LYS A 91 14.20 36.50 -29.62
CA LYS A 91 12.87 35.94 -29.39
C LYS A 91 12.93 34.42 -29.40
N ASN A 92 12.82 33.78 -28.22
CA ASN A 92 12.81 32.34 -28.06
C ASN A 92 14.06 31.57 -28.50
N GLN A 93 15.24 32.20 -28.48
CA GLN A 93 16.53 31.56 -28.77
C GLN A 93 17.34 31.37 -27.50
N ILE A 94 18.13 30.28 -27.46
CA ILE A 94 19.02 29.99 -26.33
C ILE A 94 20.42 29.83 -26.85
N ALA A 95 21.34 30.52 -26.20
CA ALA A 95 22.78 30.38 -26.38
C ALA A 95 23.35 29.51 -25.26
N TYR A 96 24.33 28.71 -25.59
CA TYR A 96 25.09 27.89 -24.68
C TYR A 96 26.50 28.41 -24.56
N THR A 97 27.00 28.51 -23.32
CA THR A 97 28.34 29.00 -23.05
C THR A 97 29.06 28.06 -22.09
N TYR A 98 30.35 27.77 -22.40
CA TYR A 98 31.20 26.96 -21.53
C TYR A 98 32.43 27.75 -21.13
N ILE A 99 32.71 27.87 -19.83
CA ILE A 99 33.78 28.69 -19.23
C ILE A 99 34.67 27.72 -18.45
N ARG A 100 35.97 27.73 -18.71
CA ARG A 100 36.96 26.90 -18.03
C ARG A 100 38.29 27.58 -17.86
N GLU A 101 39.10 27.13 -16.93
CA GLU A 101 40.46 27.60 -16.82
C GLU A 101 41.25 27.20 -18.05
N THR A 102 42.13 28.09 -18.49
CA THR A 102 43.02 27.91 -19.64
C THR A 102 44.22 27.09 -19.20
N ASN A 103 44.37 25.87 -19.74
CA ASN A 103 45.57 25.03 -19.47
C ASN A 103 46.71 25.45 -20.41
N SER A 104 47.96 25.16 -20.02
CA SER A 104 49.17 25.40 -20.82
C SER A 104 49.19 24.74 -22.20
N GLN A 105 48.31 23.72 -22.41
CA GLN A 105 48.12 23.04 -23.70
C GLN A 105 46.96 23.62 -24.54
N ASP A 106 46.20 24.54 -24.02
CA ASP A 106 45.09 25.23 -24.68
C ASP A 106 45.49 26.37 -25.57
N SER A 107 46.69 26.35 -26.11
CA SER A 107 47.02 27.21 -27.23
C SER A 107 45.94 27.13 -28.28
N ILE A 108 45.42 28.25 -28.76
CA ILE A 108 44.52 28.36 -29.90
C ILE A 108 44.93 27.28 -30.90
N SER A 109 44.00 26.31 -31.15
CA SER A 109 44.29 25.18 -32.03
C SER A 109 44.64 25.72 -33.39
N LYS A 110 45.56 25.05 -34.12
CA LYS A 110 45.86 25.39 -35.51
C LYS A 110 44.63 25.40 -36.43
N SER A 111 43.52 24.89 -35.95
CA SER A 111 42.23 24.84 -36.64
C SER A 111 41.32 26.00 -36.28
N ASP A 112 41.63 26.82 -35.24
CA ASP A 112 40.84 27.97 -34.84
C ASP A 112 41.20 29.14 -35.75
N ILE A 113 40.24 29.70 -36.46
CA ILE A 113 40.38 30.82 -37.36
C ILE A 113 40.03 32.08 -36.56
N GLU A 114 40.88 33.12 -36.63
CA GLU A 114 40.57 34.43 -36.06
C GLU A 114 39.40 35.03 -36.84
N LYS A 115 38.26 35.22 -36.16
CA LYS A 115 37.07 35.84 -36.74
C LYS A 115 37.19 37.36 -36.75
N GLY A 116 37.78 37.92 -35.72
CA GLY A 116 37.93 39.37 -35.53
C GLY A 116 38.28 39.73 -34.08
N GLU A 117 38.28 41.03 -33.82
CA GLU A 117 38.59 41.60 -32.49
C GLU A 117 37.40 42.43 -31.99
N TYR A 118 37.02 42.24 -30.71
CA TYR A 118 36.02 43.07 -30.03
C TYR A 118 36.62 43.64 -28.75
N GLN A 119 36.62 44.96 -28.61
CA GLN A 119 37.19 45.68 -27.46
C GLN A 119 38.60 45.19 -27.05
N LYS A 120 39.49 45.03 -28.02
CA LYS A 120 40.88 44.53 -27.87
C LYS A 120 40.98 43.03 -27.47
N ASN A 121 39.92 42.26 -27.51
CA ASN A 121 39.95 40.86 -27.29
C ASN A 121 39.62 40.09 -28.58
N LYS A 122 40.45 39.11 -28.91
CA LYS A 122 40.31 38.33 -30.14
C LYS A 122 39.19 37.29 -29.97
N ILE A 123 38.36 37.15 -31.00
CA ILE A 123 37.38 36.11 -31.11
C ILE A 123 37.82 35.12 -32.19
N PHE A 124 37.87 33.85 -31.87
CA PHE A 124 38.21 32.75 -32.76
C PHE A 124 36.98 31.94 -33.09
N ILE A 125 36.95 31.30 -34.23
CA ILE A 125 35.92 30.35 -34.68
C ILE A 125 36.52 29.01 -34.95
N ASP A 126 35.97 27.98 -34.34
CA ASP A 126 36.28 26.57 -34.63
C ASP A 126 35.18 25.99 -35.55
N THR A 127 35.60 25.65 -36.76
CA THR A 127 34.73 25.10 -37.82
C THR A 127 34.94 23.63 -38.03
N THR A 128 35.73 22.94 -37.21
CA THR A 128 36.08 21.52 -37.36
C THR A 128 34.92 20.57 -37.07
N GLY A 129 33.90 21.04 -36.36
CA GLY A 129 32.68 20.30 -36.04
C GLY A 129 31.53 20.55 -37.00
N SER A 130 30.38 19.95 -36.72
CA SER A 130 29.14 20.16 -37.47
C SER A 130 28.48 21.53 -37.26
N LYS A 131 28.93 22.29 -36.26
CA LYS A 131 28.47 23.67 -35.92
C LYS A 131 29.66 24.54 -35.58
N GLU A 132 29.52 25.84 -35.84
CA GLU A 132 30.48 26.83 -35.45
C GLU A 132 30.52 27.01 -33.93
N VAL A 133 31.73 27.08 -33.37
CA VAL A 133 31.97 27.39 -31.97
C VAL A 133 32.86 28.60 -31.88
N TYR A 134 32.37 29.66 -31.25
CA TYR A 134 33.10 30.88 -31.03
C TYR A 134 33.87 30.80 -29.71
N LYS A 135 35.14 31.26 -29.70
CA LYS A 135 36.04 31.18 -28.54
C LYS A 135 36.74 32.50 -28.30
N THR A 136 36.95 32.84 -27.04
CA THR A 136 37.82 33.96 -26.61
C THR A 136 38.58 33.54 -25.35
N ILE A 137 39.68 34.19 -25.07
CA ILE A 137 40.45 34.02 -23.82
C ILE A 137 40.44 35.35 -23.08
N LEU A 138 39.90 35.32 -21.85
CA LEU A 138 39.86 36.49 -20.95
C LEU A 138 40.57 36.13 -19.65
N GLY A 139 41.68 36.84 -19.36
CA GLY A 139 42.52 36.45 -18.24
C GLY A 139 43.02 34.98 -18.37
N ASN A 140 42.80 34.21 -17.33
CA ASN A 140 43.17 32.81 -17.27
C ASN A 140 42.03 31.85 -17.71
N TYR A 141 41.01 32.37 -18.40
CA TYR A 141 39.82 31.56 -18.76
C TYR A 141 39.59 31.51 -20.25
N THR A 142 39.33 30.34 -20.76
CA THR A 142 38.82 30.11 -22.12
C THR A 142 37.30 30.04 -22.07
N ILE A 143 36.65 30.85 -22.88
CA ILE A 143 35.19 30.96 -22.99
C ILE A 143 34.78 30.52 -24.39
N SER A 144 33.88 29.56 -24.48
CA SER A 144 33.33 29.02 -25.72
C SER A 144 31.82 29.20 -25.76
N SER A 145 31.27 29.63 -26.89
CA SER A 145 29.82 29.78 -27.07
C SER A 145 29.41 29.34 -28.47
N ASP A 146 28.17 28.90 -28.64
CA ASP A 146 27.55 28.66 -29.95
C ASP A 146 27.02 29.96 -30.61
N GLN A 147 27.15 31.10 -29.92
CA GLN A 147 26.75 32.42 -30.41
C GLN A 147 27.82 33.46 -30.14
N ASP A 148 28.29 34.15 -31.21
CA ASP A 148 29.32 35.19 -31.13
C ASP A 148 28.86 36.43 -30.31
N ILE A 149 27.61 36.85 -30.47
CA ILE A 149 27.04 38.00 -29.76
C ILE A 149 27.07 37.82 -28.25
N VAL A 150 26.98 36.59 -27.76
CA VAL A 150 27.08 36.28 -26.31
C VAL A 150 28.51 36.49 -25.82
N LEU A 151 29.52 36.10 -26.62
CA LEU A 151 30.92 36.38 -26.29
C LEU A 151 31.21 37.87 -26.29
N GLU A 152 30.71 38.64 -27.27
CA GLU A 152 30.86 40.10 -27.29
C GLU A 152 30.23 40.76 -26.04
N ASN A 153 29.06 40.25 -25.60
CA ASN A 153 28.43 40.72 -24.37
C ASN A 153 29.32 40.42 -23.15
N ILE A 154 29.87 39.19 -23.05
CA ILE A 154 30.76 38.78 -21.96
C ILE A 154 32.02 39.67 -21.93
N ILE A 155 32.65 39.94 -23.09
CA ILE A 155 33.81 40.82 -23.22
C ILE A 155 33.48 42.24 -22.79
N ARG A 156 32.35 42.80 -23.26
CA ARG A 156 31.87 44.13 -22.88
C ARG A 156 31.66 44.24 -21.38
N ASP A 157 31.09 43.24 -20.81
CA ASP A 157 30.74 43.25 -19.40
C ASP A 157 31.95 42.99 -18.51
N TYR A 158 32.94 42.20 -18.94
CA TYR A 158 34.21 41.98 -18.28
C TYR A 158 34.95 43.31 -18.05
N ASN A 159 34.89 44.19 -19.03
CA ASN A 159 35.56 45.50 -18.99
C ASN A 159 34.86 46.52 -18.06
N LYS A 160 33.63 46.27 -17.58
CA LYS A 160 32.84 47.19 -16.75
C LYS A 160 32.97 47.01 -15.25
N THR A 161 33.68 46.01 -14.75
CA THR A 161 33.95 45.73 -13.31
C THR A 161 32.73 45.71 -12.39
N ASN A 162 31.52 45.53 -12.86
CA ASN A 162 30.31 45.43 -12.05
C ASN A 162 29.97 44.00 -11.66
N GLN A 163 29.55 43.81 -10.40
CA GLN A 163 29.00 42.53 -9.92
C GLN A 163 27.71 42.19 -10.69
N ARG A 164 27.65 41.02 -11.35
CA ARG A 164 26.67 40.72 -12.37
C ARG A 164 25.50 39.86 -11.88
N MET A 165 25.76 39.00 -10.91
CA MET A 165 24.77 38.13 -10.31
C MET A 165 24.35 38.62 -8.94
N ASP A 166 23.13 38.31 -8.53
CA ASP A 166 22.65 38.70 -7.22
C ASP A 166 23.39 37.98 -6.07
N SER A 167 23.29 38.56 -4.87
CA SER A 167 23.95 38.01 -3.68
C SER A 167 23.47 36.63 -3.30
N ASP A 168 22.25 36.26 -3.67
CA ASP A 168 21.64 34.98 -3.29
C ASP A 168 22.18 33.87 -4.18
N PHE A 169 22.39 34.10 -5.45
CA PHE A 169 23.12 33.19 -6.34
C PHE A 169 24.49 32.81 -5.75
N PHE A 170 25.29 33.80 -5.35
CA PHE A 170 26.60 33.50 -4.77
C PHE A 170 26.55 32.70 -3.46
N LYS A 171 25.52 32.89 -2.62
CA LYS A 171 25.33 32.08 -1.42
C LYS A 171 25.05 30.62 -1.77
N LEU A 172 24.20 30.40 -2.77
CA LEU A 172 23.88 29.02 -3.22
C LEU A 172 25.11 28.34 -3.83
N VAL A 173 25.89 29.06 -4.65
CA VAL A 173 27.13 28.50 -5.21
C VAL A 173 28.13 28.11 -4.12
N LYS A 174 28.24 28.91 -3.04
CA LYS A 174 29.10 28.59 -1.91
C LYS A 174 28.61 27.38 -1.10
N ALA A 175 27.30 27.19 -1.05
CA ALA A 175 26.67 26.09 -0.31
C ALA A 175 26.65 24.77 -1.10
N ALA A 176 26.79 24.81 -2.42
CA ALA A 176 26.72 23.63 -3.28
C ALA A 176 27.82 22.60 -2.99
N ASN A 177 27.48 21.33 -3.08
CA ASN A 177 28.40 20.22 -2.80
C ASN A 177 29.40 20.01 -3.95
N LYS A 178 30.65 20.37 -3.74
CA LYS A 178 31.72 20.24 -4.74
C LYS A 178 32.17 18.80 -4.99
N ASN A 179 31.75 17.84 -4.18
CA ASN A 179 32.07 16.43 -4.38
C ASN A 179 31.15 15.76 -5.39
N ASP A 180 29.98 16.33 -5.66
CA ASP A 180 29.08 15.81 -6.67
C ASP A 180 29.60 16.16 -8.09
N PRO A 181 29.29 15.36 -9.10
CA PRO A 181 29.78 15.57 -10.47
C PRO A 181 29.47 16.94 -11.03
N PHE A 182 28.29 17.45 -10.73
CA PHE A 182 27.85 18.80 -11.09
C PHE A 182 26.73 19.32 -10.17
N ASN A 183 26.61 20.63 -10.15
CA ASN A 183 25.53 21.34 -9.47
C ASN A 183 24.79 22.20 -10.52
N THR A 184 23.47 22.32 -10.42
CA THR A 184 22.69 23.21 -11.28
C THR A 184 22.10 24.36 -10.47
N PHE A 185 22.07 25.55 -11.09
CA PHE A 185 21.40 26.72 -10.56
C PHE A 185 20.43 27.21 -11.62
N THR A 186 19.17 27.40 -11.26
CA THR A 186 18.11 27.75 -12.21
C THR A 186 17.14 28.79 -11.67
N LEU A 187 16.70 29.69 -12.55
CA LEU A 187 15.63 30.67 -12.34
C LEU A 187 14.39 30.35 -13.19
N THR A 188 14.42 29.32 -14.01
CA THR A 188 13.35 29.03 -14.97
C THR A 188 12.83 27.63 -14.88
N LYS A 189 11.54 27.45 -15.19
CA LYS A 189 10.93 26.12 -15.39
C LYS A 189 11.38 25.50 -16.72
N LYS A 190 11.71 26.34 -17.71
CA LYS A 190 12.15 25.89 -19.03
C LYS A 190 13.63 25.51 -19.00
N PHE A 191 13.99 24.51 -19.81
CA PHE A 191 15.38 24.03 -19.96
C PHE A 191 16.06 23.54 -18.68
N ASN A 192 15.28 23.23 -17.67
CA ASN A 192 15.73 22.64 -16.42
C ASN A 192 15.83 21.12 -16.56
N LEU A 193 16.77 20.48 -15.85
CA LEU A 193 16.87 19.03 -15.81
C LEU A 193 15.68 18.33 -15.10
N LEU A 194 14.83 19.07 -14.43
CA LEU A 194 13.60 18.60 -13.78
C LEU A 194 12.31 19.14 -14.41
N GLU A 195 12.37 19.71 -15.62
CA GLU A 195 11.27 20.48 -16.20
C GLU A 195 9.93 19.73 -16.26
N ASN A 196 9.95 18.44 -16.60
CA ASN A 196 8.72 17.66 -16.69
C ASN A 196 8.06 17.41 -15.33
N ILE A 197 8.85 17.26 -14.28
CA ILE A 197 8.34 17.06 -12.92
C ILE A 197 7.87 18.37 -12.32
N LEU A 198 8.71 19.39 -12.40
CA LEU A 198 8.43 20.68 -11.79
C LEU A 198 7.29 21.42 -12.49
N SER A 199 7.04 21.16 -13.78
CA SER A 199 5.88 21.70 -14.49
C SER A 199 4.55 21.12 -13.99
N ASN A 200 4.57 19.90 -13.41
CA ASN A 200 3.40 19.24 -12.85
C ASN A 200 3.22 19.50 -11.35
N LEU A 201 4.22 20.10 -10.70
CA LEU A 201 4.09 20.60 -9.32
C LEU A 201 3.41 21.97 -9.34
N SER A 202 2.11 22.00 -9.67
CA SER A 202 1.29 23.22 -9.64
C SER A 202 1.20 23.85 -8.25
N PHE A 203 1.58 23.10 -7.21
CA PHE A 203 1.54 23.53 -5.82
C PHE A 203 2.51 24.69 -5.49
N PHE A 204 3.66 24.76 -6.16
CA PHE A 204 4.65 25.80 -5.93
C PHE A 204 5.17 26.41 -7.25
N PRO A 205 4.30 27.08 -8.04
CA PRO A 205 4.72 27.69 -9.29
C PRO A 205 5.81 28.76 -9.09
N ASP A 206 5.88 29.31 -7.89
CA ASP A 206 6.73 30.45 -7.52
C ASP A 206 8.13 30.05 -7.01
N LEU A 207 8.47 28.77 -6.94
CA LEU A 207 9.83 28.33 -6.61
C LEU A 207 10.87 28.97 -7.55
N TYR A 208 10.48 29.29 -8.78
CA TYR A 208 11.34 29.87 -9.81
C TYR A 208 11.42 31.41 -9.78
N ASN A 209 10.81 32.05 -8.81
CA ASN A 209 11.01 33.47 -8.61
C ASN A 209 12.33 33.79 -7.88
N SER A 210 13.08 32.77 -7.52
CA SER A 210 14.41 32.83 -6.89
C SER A 210 15.32 31.78 -7.50
N TRP A 211 16.62 31.93 -7.36
CA TRP A 211 17.58 30.88 -7.74
C TRP A 211 17.35 29.62 -6.93
N ILE A 212 17.30 28.48 -7.63
CA ILE A 212 17.26 27.17 -7.03
C ILE A 212 18.58 26.46 -7.37
N SER A 213 19.26 25.89 -6.38
CA SER A 213 20.39 24.99 -6.58
C SER A 213 19.97 23.53 -6.44
N TYR A 214 20.58 22.66 -7.25
CA TYR A 214 20.50 21.20 -7.07
C TYR A 214 21.88 20.58 -7.23
N ASP A 215 22.27 19.72 -6.31
CA ASP A 215 23.47 18.91 -6.33
C ASP A 215 23.11 17.51 -6.86
N PHE A 216 23.73 17.11 -7.98
CA PHE A 216 23.45 15.85 -8.65
C PHE A 216 24.42 14.77 -8.20
N LYS A 217 23.96 13.77 -7.51
CA LYS A 217 24.76 12.60 -7.12
C LYS A 217 25.08 11.75 -8.35
N TYR A 218 26.30 11.19 -8.39
CA TYR A 218 26.67 10.30 -9.48
C TYR A 218 25.85 9.02 -9.47
N SER A 219 25.06 8.83 -10.52
CA SER A 219 24.34 7.57 -10.80
C SER A 219 24.01 7.50 -12.29
N LEU A 220 24.03 6.31 -12.87
CA LEU A 220 23.59 6.05 -14.23
C LEU A 220 22.17 5.53 -14.33
N GLU A 221 21.59 5.12 -13.19
CA GLU A 221 20.28 4.48 -13.13
C GLU A 221 19.28 5.24 -12.25
N GLU A 222 19.76 6.06 -11.34
CA GLU A 222 18.93 6.82 -10.39
C GLU A 222 19.12 8.32 -10.60
N VAL A 223 18.13 9.09 -10.17
CA VAL A 223 18.22 10.55 -10.11
C VAL A 223 17.94 11.01 -8.69
N ASN A 224 19.00 11.25 -7.95
CA ASN A 224 18.94 11.71 -6.57
C ASN A 224 19.64 13.08 -6.48
N MET A 225 18.89 14.06 -5.99
CA MET A 225 19.36 15.44 -5.90
C MET A 225 18.97 16.03 -4.56
N SER A 226 19.87 16.81 -3.99
CA SER A 226 19.54 17.71 -2.88
C SER A 226 19.76 19.15 -3.33
N GLY A 227 18.97 20.06 -2.80
CA GLY A 227 19.04 21.44 -3.27
C GLY A 227 18.62 22.44 -2.22
N ALA A 228 18.71 23.71 -2.60
CA ALA A 228 18.24 24.81 -1.77
C ALA A 228 17.72 25.96 -2.62
N THR A 229 16.74 26.68 -2.07
CA THR A 229 16.30 27.98 -2.60
C THR A 229 16.07 28.94 -1.47
N ARG A 230 16.14 30.23 -1.77
CA ARG A 230 15.79 31.28 -0.82
C ARG A 230 14.35 31.71 -1.01
N ILE A 231 13.62 31.80 0.09
CA ILE A 231 12.26 32.36 0.12
C ILE A 231 12.39 33.87 0.22
N ASN A 232 11.97 34.57 -0.81
CA ASN A 232 12.02 36.03 -0.87
C ASN A 232 10.74 36.62 -0.25
N ASP A 233 10.89 37.43 0.80
CA ASP A 233 9.77 38.09 1.51
C ASP A 233 9.01 39.12 0.67
N SER A 234 9.63 39.66 -0.39
CA SER A 234 8.98 40.61 -1.30
C SER A 234 8.12 39.95 -2.37
N ILE A 235 8.13 38.61 -2.43
CA ILE A 235 7.35 37.83 -3.39
C ILE A 235 6.32 37.00 -2.64
N ASN A 236 5.05 37.20 -2.98
CA ASN A 236 3.94 36.46 -2.37
C ASN A 236 3.86 35.05 -2.95
N SER A 237 4.80 34.19 -2.57
CA SER A 237 4.88 32.82 -3.06
C SER A 237 4.11 31.85 -2.18
N LYS A 238 3.53 30.78 -2.77
CA LYS A 238 2.82 29.73 -2.01
C LYS A 238 3.72 29.08 -0.94
N ILE A 239 5.01 28.92 -1.21
CA ILE A 239 5.95 28.35 -0.25
C ILE A 239 6.09 29.20 1.02
N SER A 240 5.82 30.51 0.94
CA SER A 240 5.88 31.41 2.10
C SER A 240 4.79 31.12 3.14
N ILE A 241 3.72 30.41 2.76
CA ILE A 241 2.67 29.95 3.68
C ILE A 241 3.26 29.07 4.78
N LEU A 242 4.27 28.25 4.45
CA LEU A 242 4.92 27.34 5.39
C LEU A 242 6.14 27.95 6.10
N LYS A 243 6.39 29.24 5.94
CA LYS A 243 7.55 29.90 6.55
C LYS A 243 7.45 29.95 8.08
N ASN A 244 8.57 29.63 8.76
CA ASN A 244 8.66 29.58 10.23
C ASN A 244 7.67 28.59 10.88
N ILE A 245 7.27 27.55 10.16
CA ILE A 245 6.53 26.41 10.66
C ILE A 245 7.50 25.23 10.72
N SER A 246 7.59 24.56 11.86
CA SER A 246 8.52 23.44 12.02
C SER A 246 8.04 22.22 11.22
N PRO A 247 8.96 21.51 10.56
CA PRO A 247 8.60 20.32 9.82
C PRO A 247 8.17 19.19 10.76
N SER A 248 7.13 18.47 10.42
CA SER A 248 6.59 17.34 11.18
C SER A 248 6.59 16.05 10.36
N GLU A 249 6.32 14.94 11.02
CA GLU A 249 6.14 13.66 10.34
C GLU A 249 4.74 13.60 9.70
N VAL A 250 4.68 13.14 8.46
CA VAL A 250 3.42 12.89 7.73
C VAL A 250 2.83 11.57 8.22
N LEU A 251 1.60 11.61 8.73
CA LEU A 251 0.88 10.47 9.32
C LEU A 251 -0.16 9.84 8.38
N THR A 252 -0.50 10.53 7.32
CA THR A 252 -1.58 10.14 6.40
C THR A 252 -1.26 8.88 5.58
N ASP A 253 0.01 8.50 5.43
CA ASP A 253 0.40 7.29 4.71
C ASP A 253 -0.23 6.00 5.26
N ARG A 254 -0.72 6.02 6.51
CA ARG A 254 -1.42 4.88 7.12
C ARG A 254 -2.83 4.63 6.56
N ILE A 255 -3.42 5.61 5.85
CA ILE A 255 -4.75 5.49 5.27
C ILE A 255 -4.78 5.73 3.76
N ILE A 256 -3.70 6.21 3.14
CA ILE A 256 -3.63 6.34 1.68
C ILE A 256 -3.57 4.94 1.06
N PRO A 257 -4.56 4.56 0.22
CA PRO A 257 -4.54 3.25 -0.44
C PRO A 257 -3.32 3.07 -1.35
N ASN A 258 -2.81 1.86 -1.48
CA ASN A 258 -1.69 1.55 -2.38
C ASN A 258 -1.97 1.86 -3.86
N SER A 259 -3.24 2.01 -4.23
CA SER A 259 -3.67 2.33 -5.59
C SER A 259 -3.57 3.82 -5.96
N PHE A 260 -3.17 4.70 -5.03
CA PHE A 260 -3.07 6.13 -5.30
C PHE A 260 -2.18 6.44 -6.52
N SER A 261 -2.45 7.55 -7.19
CA SER A 261 -1.64 8.04 -8.31
C SER A 261 -0.55 8.99 -7.85
N SER A 262 -0.92 10.00 -7.09
CA SER A 262 0.01 10.91 -6.44
C SER A 262 -0.60 11.52 -5.18
N PHE A 263 0.23 12.04 -4.30
CA PHE A 263 -0.23 12.89 -3.22
C PHE A 263 0.72 14.05 -2.97
N PHE A 264 0.16 15.14 -2.47
CA PHE A 264 0.90 16.28 -1.96
C PHE A 264 0.46 16.56 -0.52
N SER A 265 1.44 16.61 0.37
CA SER A 265 1.23 16.80 1.80
C SER A 265 2.03 17.98 2.32
N PHE A 266 1.47 18.75 3.24
CA PHE A 266 2.25 19.67 4.06
C PHE A 266 1.79 19.63 5.52
N THR A 267 2.72 19.93 6.43
CA THR A 267 2.52 19.82 7.88
C THR A 267 2.48 21.20 8.54
N ILE A 268 1.69 21.32 9.60
CA ILE A 268 1.42 22.56 10.33
C ILE A 268 1.60 22.26 11.82
N ASP A 269 2.73 22.67 12.41
CA ASP A 269 2.95 22.54 13.86
C ASP A 269 2.48 23.78 14.64
N ASP A 270 2.29 24.90 13.93
CA ASP A 270 1.83 26.19 14.45
C ASP A 270 0.71 26.73 13.56
N SER A 271 -0.52 26.44 13.91
CA SER A 271 -1.70 26.85 13.13
C SER A 271 -1.92 28.36 13.11
N GLU A 272 -1.59 29.08 14.20
CA GLU A 272 -1.71 30.53 14.22
C GLU A 272 -0.74 31.18 13.24
N ARG A 273 0.50 30.69 13.19
CA ARG A 273 1.50 31.12 12.24
C ARG A 273 1.10 30.79 10.80
N PHE A 274 0.56 29.61 10.58
CA PHE A 274 0.06 29.19 9.27
C PHE A 274 -1.03 30.13 8.77
N ILE A 275 -2.05 30.40 9.59
CA ILE A 275 -3.16 31.31 9.26
C ILE A 275 -2.64 32.72 8.99
N PHE A 276 -1.71 33.19 9.78
CA PHE A 276 -1.08 34.51 9.56
C PHE A 276 -0.38 34.58 8.20
N ASN A 277 0.43 33.58 7.90
CA ASN A 277 1.16 33.50 6.63
C ASN A 277 0.18 33.37 5.45
N PHE A 278 -0.86 32.55 5.60
CA PHE A 278 -1.88 32.31 4.58
C PHE A 278 -2.67 33.59 4.26
N LYS A 279 -3.10 34.31 5.28
CA LYS A 279 -3.75 35.63 5.10
C LYS A 279 -2.85 36.62 4.38
N ASN A 280 -1.55 36.64 4.67
CA ASN A 280 -0.59 37.51 3.97
C ASN A 280 -0.42 37.09 2.51
N TYR A 281 -0.35 35.79 2.24
CA TYR A 281 -0.32 35.25 0.88
C TYR A 281 -1.57 35.66 0.08
N LEU A 282 -2.78 35.50 0.66
CA LEU A 282 -4.03 35.88 0.00
C LEU A 282 -4.05 37.37 -0.33
N LYS A 283 -3.74 38.24 0.65
CA LYS A 283 -3.68 39.70 0.45
C LYS A 283 -2.67 40.09 -0.63
N GLY A 284 -1.52 39.46 -0.64
CA GLY A 284 -0.49 39.76 -1.61
C GLY A 284 -0.80 39.31 -3.03
N ASN A 285 -1.78 38.42 -3.21
CA ASN A 285 -2.28 37.98 -4.51
C ASN A 285 -3.67 38.57 -4.83
N ASP A 286 -4.03 39.73 -4.22
CA ASP A 286 -5.29 40.46 -4.44
C ASP A 286 -6.56 39.60 -4.16
N LEU A 287 -6.46 38.58 -3.32
CA LEU A 287 -7.59 37.74 -2.89
C LEU A 287 -8.21 38.33 -1.63
N SER A 288 -9.53 38.55 -1.66
CA SER A 288 -10.24 39.12 -0.52
C SER A 288 -10.24 38.17 0.67
N THR A 289 -9.88 38.71 1.84
CA THR A 289 -9.98 37.99 3.12
C THR A 289 -11.10 38.54 4.00
N GLU A 290 -11.88 39.53 3.50
CA GLU A 290 -12.97 40.14 4.24
C GLU A 290 -14.11 39.14 4.46
N ASN A 291 -14.62 39.10 5.68
CA ASN A 291 -15.73 38.22 6.10
C ASN A 291 -15.45 36.72 6.05
N ILE A 292 -14.16 36.33 6.00
CA ILE A 292 -13.79 34.90 6.09
C ILE A 292 -13.29 34.62 7.50
N ASN A 293 -13.95 33.68 8.15
CA ASN A 293 -13.48 33.12 9.41
C ASN A 293 -12.52 31.96 9.12
N PHE A 294 -11.29 32.04 9.63
CA PHE A 294 -10.24 31.03 9.44
C PHE A 294 -10.09 30.12 10.68
N ASP A 295 -11.06 30.11 11.58
CA ASP A 295 -10.94 29.40 12.85
C ASP A 295 -10.88 27.88 12.68
N SER A 296 -11.51 27.32 11.62
CA SER A 296 -11.46 25.89 11.36
C SER A 296 -10.03 25.41 11.07
N LEU A 297 -9.18 26.27 10.49
CA LEU A 297 -7.79 25.95 10.20
C LEU A 297 -6.93 25.79 11.46
N ASN A 298 -7.38 26.27 12.63
CA ASN A 298 -6.69 26.05 13.90
C ASN A 298 -6.69 24.57 14.33
N LEU A 299 -7.63 23.78 13.83
CA LEU A 299 -7.69 22.36 14.13
C LEU A 299 -6.76 21.51 13.26
N ILE A 300 -6.17 22.10 12.22
CA ILE A 300 -5.47 21.34 11.19
C ILE A 300 -3.96 21.34 11.48
N ASN A 301 -3.37 20.15 11.53
CA ASN A 301 -1.92 19.98 11.67
C ASN A 301 -1.25 19.33 10.43
N GLU A 302 -2.04 18.84 9.50
CA GLU A 302 -1.57 18.21 8.27
C GLU A 302 -2.63 18.37 7.17
N VAL A 303 -2.23 18.71 5.96
CA VAL A 303 -3.10 18.82 4.79
C VAL A 303 -2.55 17.94 3.70
N ASN A 304 -3.39 17.08 3.14
CA ASN A 304 -3.00 16.13 2.12
C ASN A 304 -4.00 16.14 0.97
N PHE A 305 -3.53 16.48 -0.21
CA PHE A 305 -4.26 16.36 -1.46
C PHE A 305 -3.86 15.06 -2.14
N ILE A 306 -4.80 14.15 -2.34
CA ILE A 306 -4.57 12.84 -2.93
C ILE A 306 -5.23 12.76 -4.30
N ASP A 307 -4.49 12.28 -5.28
CA ASP A 307 -4.96 11.94 -6.60
C ASP A 307 -5.01 10.41 -6.72
N ASP A 308 -6.20 9.89 -6.92
CA ASP A 308 -6.47 8.48 -7.19
C ASP A 308 -7.43 8.41 -8.39
N GLN A 309 -8.43 7.56 -8.40
CA GLN A 309 -9.51 7.60 -9.39
C GLN A 309 -10.33 8.88 -9.29
N GLU A 310 -10.51 9.37 -8.08
CA GLU A 310 -11.08 10.67 -7.74
C GLU A 310 -10.08 11.41 -6.86
N LYS A 311 -10.05 12.75 -6.96
CA LYS A 311 -9.26 13.59 -6.06
C LYS A 311 -9.97 13.76 -4.73
N PHE A 312 -9.23 13.74 -3.66
CA PHE A 312 -9.78 13.91 -2.31
C PHE A 312 -8.80 14.56 -1.35
N LEU A 313 -9.32 15.02 -0.23
CA LEU A 313 -8.58 15.73 0.81
C LEU A 313 -8.53 14.91 2.10
N ILE A 314 -7.38 14.86 2.76
CA ILE A 314 -7.25 14.35 4.11
C ILE A 314 -6.64 15.44 4.98
N LEU A 315 -7.29 15.76 6.11
CA LEU A 315 -6.80 16.69 7.10
C LEU A 315 -6.40 15.94 8.37
N GLY A 316 -5.19 16.22 8.87
CA GLY A 316 -4.80 15.84 10.21
C GLY A 316 -5.45 16.79 11.22
N ILE A 317 -6.13 16.27 12.23
CA ILE A 317 -6.92 17.03 13.20
C ILE A 317 -6.29 16.96 14.59
N THR A 318 -6.05 18.10 15.19
CA THR A 318 -5.44 18.21 16.53
C THR A 318 -6.44 17.92 17.66
N ASN A 319 -7.71 18.28 17.49
CA ASN A 319 -8.76 18.08 18.47
C ASN A 319 -10.07 17.63 17.81
N VAL A 320 -10.31 16.34 17.86
CA VAL A 320 -11.49 15.69 17.26
C VAL A 320 -12.81 16.12 17.92
N GLU A 321 -12.79 16.39 19.22
CA GLU A 321 -14.01 16.77 19.96
C GLU A 321 -14.59 18.12 19.52
N GLN A 322 -13.78 18.95 18.90
CA GLN A 322 -14.20 20.26 18.40
C GLN A 322 -14.66 20.26 16.94
N LEU A 323 -14.61 19.14 16.22
CA LEU A 323 -14.95 19.09 14.79
C LEU A 323 -16.34 19.64 14.49
N GLU A 324 -17.36 19.24 15.25
CA GLU A 324 -18.74 19.65 15.00
C GLU A 324 -19.01 21.13 15.29
N SER A 325 -18.10 21.83 16.00
CA SER A 325 -18.21 23.28 16.22
C SER A 325 -17.67 24.11 15.03
N TYR A 326 -16.88 23.49 14.17
CA TYR A 326 -16.27 24.18 13.02
C TYR A 326 -16.74 23.67 11.65
N PHE A 327 -17.30 22.44 11.60
CA PHE A 327 -17.80 21.85 10.37
C PHE A 327 -19.27 21.50 10.48
N GLU A 328 -20.06 21.91 9.49
CA GLU A 328 -21.47 21.53 9.40
C GLU A 328 -21.59 20.08 8.94
N LEU A 329 -21.79 19.16 9.89
CA LEU A 329 -21.88 17.74 9.66
C LEU A 329 -23.33 17.24 9.83
N SER A 330 -23.77 16.36 8.94
CA SER A 330 -25.06 15.66 9.07
C SER A 330 -24.90 14.16 8.85
N GLU A 331 -25.63 13.36 9.64
CA GLU A 331 -25.57 11.88 9.56
C GLU A 331 -25.97 11.39 8.17
N PHE A 332 -25.28 10.36 7.69
CA PHE A 332 -25.55 9.74 6.39
C PHE A 332 -25.46 8.20 6.43
N ASP A 333 -24.35 7.61 6.87
CA ASP A 333 -24.15 6.17 6.99
C ASP A 333 -23.48 5.88 8.34
N ASN A 334 -24.32 5.58 9.34
CA ASN A 334 -23.84 5.37 10.71
C ASN A 334 -22.96 4.13 10.86
N LEU A 335 -23.13 3.13 10.01
CA LEU A 335 -22.33 1.89 10.06
C LEU A 335 -20.86 2.17 9.75
N ASN A 336 -20.60 3.02 8.77
CA ASN A 336 -19.26 3.39 8.34
C ASN A 336 -18.81 4.74 8.90
N ASN A 337 -19.60 5.36 9.79
CA ASN A 337 -19.36 6.70 10.32
C ASN A 337 -19.13 7.75 9.21
N ILE A 338 -19.93 7.66 8.14
CA ILE A 338 -19.88 8.61 7.03
C ILE A 338 -20.93 9.69 7.27
N LYS A 339 -20.49 10.95 7.23
CA LYS A 339 -21.35 12.13 7.36
C LYS A 339 -21.33 12.92 6.05
N LYS A 340 -22.38 13.68 5.79
CA LYS A 340 -22.34 14.76 4.80
C LYS A 340 -21.72 15.99 5.44
N ILE A 341 -20.97 16.73 4.65
CA ILE A 341 -20.30 17.96 5.10
C ILE A 341 -20.63 19.12 4.17
N ASN A 342 -20.75 20.30 4.77
CA ASN A 342 -20.70 21.59 4.07
C ASN A 342 -19.42 22.28 4.54
N ILE A 343 -18.45 22.47 3.62
CA ILE A 343 -17.17 23.08 3.94
C ILE A 343 -17.30 24.61 4.05
N GLY A 344 -16.54 25.20 4.98
CA GLY A 344 -16.46 26.64 5.14
C GLY A 344 -15.61 27.29 4.04
N LYS A 345 -15.83 28.60 3.83
CA LYS A 345 -15.09 29.39 2.85
C LYS A 345 -13.58 29.40 3.07
N ASP A 346 -13.12 29.23 4.28
CA ASP A 346 -11.69 29.17 4.64
C ASP A 346 -11.04 27.92 4.05
N LEU A 347 -11.71 26.78 4.11
CA LEU A 347 -11.22 25.54 3.52
C LEU A 347 -11.36 25.55 1.98
N GLU A 348 -12.47 26.10 1.44
CA GLU A 348 -12.60 26.31 -0.01
C GLU A 348 -11.41 27.11 -0.57
N ILE A 349 -11.11 28.28 0.03
CA ILE A 349 -10.00 29.11 -0.40
C ILE A 349 -8.66 28.42 -0.22
N LEU A 350 -8.48 27.59 0.81
CA LEU A 350 -7.27 26.82 0.97
C LEU A 350 -7.09 25.83 -0.21
N ILE A 351 -8.15 25.10 -0.55
CA ILE A 351 -8.15 24.17 -1.69
C ILE A 351 -7.84 24.90 -3.00
N ASP A 352 -8.54 25.98 -3.27
CA ASP A 352 -8.38 26.79 -4.48
C ASP A 352 -6.97 27.40 -4.59
N SER A 353 -6.40 27.84 -3.45
CA SER A 353 -5.06 28.39 -3.39
C SER A 353 -3.98 27.39 -3.82
N PHE A 354 -4.24 26.10 -3.67
CA PHE A 354 -3.37 25.04 -4.14
C PHE A 354 -3.78 24.48 -5.52
N GLU A 355 -4.70 25.15 -6.22
CA GLU A 355 -5.15 24.80 -7.59
C GLU A 355 -5.69 23.36 -7.66
N GLN A 356 -6.36 22.92 -6.58
CA GLN A 356 -6.98 21.60 -6.54
C GLN A 356 -8.44 21.69 -6.94
N ASP A 357 -8.81 20.95 -7.98
CA ASP A 357 -10.19 20.75 -8.38
C ASP A 357 -10.72 19.54 -7.58
N ILE A 358 -11.19 19.82 -6.35
CA ILE A 358 -11.71 18.82 -5.42
C ILE A 358 -13.11 19.24 -4.98
N SER A 359 -14.09 18.40 -5.29
CA SER A 359 -15.44 18.51 -4.74
C SER A 359 -15.54 17.71 -3.45
N ILE A 360 -16.18 18.27 -2.43
CA ILE A 360 -16.33 17.62 -1.12
C ILE A 360 -17.81 17.57 -0.75
N ASN A 361 -18.36 16.37 -0.59
CA ASN A 361 -19.72 16.10 -0.19
C ASN A 361 -19.83 15.23 1.05
N TYR A 362 -18.86 14.34 1.25
CA TYR A 362 -18.87 13.34 2.29
C TYR A 362 -17.56 13.35 3.07
N VAL A 363 -17.67 12.98 4.35
CA VAL A 363 -16.56 12.95 5.28
C VAL A 363 -16.66 11.73 6.18
N THR A 364 -15.50 11.19 6.55
CA THR A 364 -15.35 10.24 7.65
C THR A 364 -14.11 10.57 8.46
N LEU A 365 -14.12 10.18 9.72
CA LEU A 365 -12.99 10.32 10.61
C LEU A 365 -12.39 8.94 10.87
N ILE A 366 -11.10 8.80 10.59
CA ILE A 366 -10.31 7.62 10.90
C ILE A 366 -9.22 8.05 11.88
N ASP A 367 -9.35 7.67 13.15
CA ASP A 367 -8.55 8.19 14.26
C ASP A 367 -8.61 9.74 14.34
N ASN A 368 -7.52 10.42 14.00
CA ASN A 368 -7.42 11.87 13.93
C ASN A 368 -7.27 12.41 12.49
N LEU A 369 -7.59 11.60 11.50
CA LEU A 369 -7.52 11.96 10.08
C LEU A 369 -8.94 12.12 9.53
N LEU A 370 -9.27 13.32 9.10
CA LEU A 370 -10.56 13.66 8.51
C LEU A 370 -10.47 13.49 6.99
N VAL A 371 -11.10 12.46 6.48
CA VAL A 371 -11.12 12.12 5.04
C VAL A 371 -12.34 12.76 4.41
N MET A 372 -12.12 13.57 3.37
CA MET A 372 -13.15 14.34 2.67
C MET A 372 -13.14 14.00 1.18
N THR A 373 -14.28 13.57 0.64
CA THR A 373 -14.41 13.12 -0.77
C THR A 373 -15.68 13.63 -1.41
N GLU A 374 -15.74 13.55 -2.74
CA GLU A 374 -16.95 13.78 -3.49
C GLU A 374 -17.91 12.59 -3.40
N SER A 375 -17.39 11.36 -3.44
CA SER A 375 -18.20 10.15 -3.53
C SER A 375 -18.07 9.24 -2.29
N ILE A 376 -19.17 8.54 -1.99
CA ILE A 376 -19.23 7.52 -0.94
C ILE A 376 -18.33 6.33 -1.29
N SER A 377 -18.23 5.99 -2.58
CA SER A 377 -17.39 4.87 -3.06
C SER A 377 -15.93 5.08 -2.68
N GLN A 378 -15.42 6.30 -2.82
CA GLN A 378 -14.05 6.64 -2.47
C GLN A 378 -13.80 6.55 -0.95
N ILE A 379 -14.73 7.07 -0.11
CA ILE A 379 -14.63 6.90 1.35
C ILE A 379 -14.59 5.41 1.74
N LYS A 380 -15.51 4.61 1.20
CA LYS A 380 -15.56 3.17 1.49
C LYS A 380 -14.28 2.47 1.06
N LYS A 381 -13.70 2.83 -0.07
CA LYS A 381 -12.41 2.31 -0.52
C LYS A 381 -11.30 2.61 0.49
N ILE A 382 -11.23 3.83 1.02
CA ILE A 382 -10.22 4.24 2.00
C ILE A 382 -10.41 3.49 3.32
N ILE A 383 -11.64 3.43 3.86
CA ILE A 383 -11.97 2.68 5.07
C ILE A 383 -11.59 1.20 4.90
N ASN A 384 -11.89 0.62 3.74
CA ASN A 384 -11.59 -0.77 3.46
C ASN A 384 -10.09 -1.01 3.37
N SER A 385 -9.35 -0.14 2.68
CA SER A 385 -7.88 -0.23 2.58
C SER A 385 -7.21 -0.14 3.95
N GLU A 386 -7.71 0.72 4.83
CA GLU A 386 -7.22 0.82 6.21
C GLU A 386 -7.49 -0.48 6.98
N LYS A 387 -8.73 -0.98 6.95
CA LYS A 387 -9.12 -2.21 7.65
C LYS A 387 -8.27 -3.43 7.27
N ILE A 388 -7.88 -3.56 6.02
CA ILE A 388 -7.07 -4.69 5.52
C ILE A 388 -5.57 -4.41 5.49
N ASN A 389 -5.12 -3.24 5.98
CA ASN A 389 -3.74 -2.76 5.88
C ASN A 389 -3.23 -2.69 4.43
N ASP A 390 -4.09 -2.38 3.46
CA ASP A 390 -3.67 -2.16 2.06
C ASP A 390 -3.43 -0.67 1.79
N ASN A 391 -2.46 -0.11 2.51
CA ASN A 391 -2.12 1.30 2.49
C ASN A 391 -0.60 1.50 2.40
N LEU A 392 -0.16 2.74 2.24
CA LEU A 392 1.25 3.07 2.08
C LEU A 392 2.11 2.67 3.28
N SER A 393 1.57 2.72 4.50
CA SER A 393 2.33 2.32 5.70
C SER A 393 2.67 0.83 5.74
N SER A 394 1.96 0.00 4.98
CA SER A 394 2.25 -1.42 4.83
C SER A 394 3.08 -1.76 3.58
N ASN A 395 3.30 -0.78 2.70
CA ASN A 395 4.04 -0.96 1.45
C ASN A 395 5.54 -0.91 1.70
N SER A 396 6.21 -2.06 1.61
CA SER A 396 7.66 -2.16 1.87
C SER A 396 8.51 -1.30 0.92
N GLN A 397 8.10 -1.16 -0.33
CA GLN A 397 8.80 -0.34 -1.32
C GLN A 397 8.65 1.15 -0.98
N TYR A 398 7.45 1.58 -0.58
CA TYR A 398 7.21 2.95 -0.12
C TYR A 398 7.98 3.25 1.18
N LEU A 399 7.96 2.33 2.15
CA LEU A 399 8.71 2.49 3.39
C LEU A 399 10.22 2.59 3.14
N ASN A 400 10.76 1.79 2.24
CA ASN A 400 12.17 1.90 1.84
C ASN A 400 12.45 3.25 1.18
N PHE A 401 11.57 3.70 0.29
CA PHE A 401 11.65 5.02 -0.33
C PHE A 401 11.61 6.16 0.72
N LYS A 402 10.67 6.10 1.68
CA LYS A 402 10.52 7.07 2.78
C LYS A 402 11.71 7.07 3.73
N ASN A 403 12.24 5.89 4.08
CA ASN A 403 13.34 5.73 5.06
C ASN A 403 14.71 6.20 4.57
N GLN A 404 14.89 6.41 3.28
CA GLN A 404 16.13 6.96 2.71
C GLN A 404 16.31 8.46 3.01
N LYS A 405 15.34 9.11 3.66
CA LYS A 405 15.25 10.56 3.82
C LYS A 405 14.95 11.02 5.24
N SER A 406 14.81 12.32 5.40
CA SER A 406 14.30 12.90 6.64
C SER A 406 12.91 12.33 6.98
N LYS A 407 12.64 12.09 8.25
CA LYS A 407 11.30 11.70 8.71
C LYS A 407 10.35 12.88 8.84
N LYS A 408 10.85 14.11 8.80
CA LYS A 408 10.10 15.35 8.99
C LYS A 408 10.20 16.21 7.75
N TYR A 409 9.07 16.68 7.27
CA TYR A 409 8.95 17.53 6.09
C TYR A 409 8.09 18.75 6.39
N SER A 410 8.37 19.87 5.73
CA SER A 410 7.41 20.97 5.60
C SER A 410 6.38 20.63 4.52
N PHE A 411 6.86 20.01 3.42
CA PHE A 411 6.01 19.44 2.39
C PHE A 411 6.63 18.18 1.79
N LEU A 412 5.77 17.32 1.27
CA LEU A 412 6.12 16.08 0.59
C LEU A 412 5.17 15.85 -0.59
N TRP A 413 5.71 15.63 -1.76
CA TRP A 413 4.98 15.14 -2.92
C TRP A 413 5.52 13.77 -3.32
N VAL A 414 4.63 12.84 -3.60
CA VAL A 414 4.97 11.49 -4.05
C VAL A 414 4.09 11.11 -5.23
N ASN A 415 4.72 10.56 -6.25
CA ASN A 415 4.08 10.01 -7.41
C ASN A 415 4.27 8.48 -7.45
N ASN A 416 3.19 7.75 -7.69
CA ASN A 416 3.18 6.30 -7.83
C ASN A 416 3.24 5.92 -9.32
N ASN A 417 4.40 5.50 -9.79
CA ASN A 417 4.62 5.13 -11.19
C ASN A 417 3.89 3.85 -11.60
N SER A 418 3.42 3.06 -10.64
CA SER A 418 2.65 1.84 -10.91
C SER A 418 1.18 2.13 -11.21
N SER A 419 0.69 3.35 -10.94
CA SER A 419 -0.68 3.75 -11.20
C SER A 419 -0.97 3.86 -12.70
N LYS A 420 -2.10 3.30 -13.14
CA LYS A 420 -2.52 3.31 -14.56
C LYS A 420 -2.79 4.73 -15.10
N SER A 421 -3.19 5.66 -14.25
CA SER A 421 -3.49 7.05 -14.65
C SER A 421 -2.27 7.82 -15.13
N ILE A 422 -1.08 7.44 -14.68
CA ILE A 422 0.19 8.14 -14.96
C ILE A 422 0.94 7.51 -16.14
N GLN A 423 0.79 6.22 -16.38
CA GLN A 423 1.47 5.53 -17.50
C GLN A 423 1.19 6.18 -18.88
N ASN A 424 0.07 6.92 -19.01
CA ASN A 424 -0.28 7.61 -20.25
C ASN A 424 0.43 8.96 -20.46
N ASN A 425 0.99 9.56 -19.41
CA ASN A 425 1.60 10.90 -19.47
C ASN A 425 3.13 10.89 -19.49
N TYR A 426 3.77 9.79 -19.06
CA TYR A 426 5.21 9.65 -19.02
C TYR A 426 5.60 8.28 -19.62
N ASN A 427 6.61 8.27 -20.49
CA ASN A 427 7.29 7.05 -20.91
C ASN A 427 8.16 6.49 -19.76
N LEU A 428 7.56 6.28 -18.58
CA LEU A 428 8.27 5.83 -17.39
C LEU A 428 8.67 4.37 -17.57
N LEU A 429 9.97 4.13 -17.63
CA LEU A 429 10.55 2.79 -17.72
C LEU A 429 10.28 2.02 -16.43
N GLU A 430 9.75 0.79 -16.59
CA GLU A 430 9.70 -0.24 -15.56
C GLU A 430 9.22 0.23 -14.18
N SER A 431 7.94 0.56 -14.08
CA SER A 431 7.29 0.94 -12.81
C SER A 431 7.55 -0.04 -11.64
N LYS A 432 7.79 -1.32 -11.94
CA LYS A 432 8.19 -2.32 -10.94
C LYS A 432 9.57 -2.07 -10.35
N VAL A 433 10.47 -1.48 -11.12
CA VAL A 433 11.85 -1.20 -10.67
C VAL A 433 11.94 0.15 -9.98
N TYR A 434 11.17 1.14 -10.45
CA TYR A 434 11.14 2.52 -9.92
C TYR A 434 9.70 2.89 -9.54
N PRO A 435 9.17 2.34 -8.46
CA PRO A 435 7.74 2.49 -8.14
C PRO A 435 7.35 3.91 -7.74
N PHE A 436 8.27 4.69 -7.18
CA PHE A 436 7.97 6.03 -6.66
C PHE A 436 8.95 7.09 -7.14
N ILE A 437 8.39 8.29 -7.36
CA ILE A 437 9.15 9.54 -7.48
C ILE A 437 8.72 10.43 -6.32
N GLY A 438 9.66 11.10 -5.68
CA GLY A 438 9.36 12.02 -4.58
C GLY A 438 10.09 13.34 -4.68
N PHE A 439 9.40 14.38 -4.27
CA PHE A 439 9.93 15.71 -4.07
C PHE A 439 9.50 16.23 -2.69
N SER A 440 10.44 16.65 -1.89
CA SER A 440 10.16 17.09 -0.52
C SER A 440 10.98 18.33 -0.17
N GLY A 441 10.51 19.04 0.84
CA GLY A 441 11.24 20.20 1.32
C GLY A 441 11.10 20.41 2.83
N VAL A 442 12.16 20.98 3.39
CA VAL A 442 12.20 21.50 4.76
C VAL A 442 12.43 22.98 4.69
N ILE A 443 11.48 23.75 5.24
CA ILE A 443 11.53 25.21 5.23
C ILE A 443 12.05 25.68 6.60
N ASN A 444 13.17 26.38 6.59
CA ASN A 444 13.75 26.96 7.78
C ASN A 444 14.01 28.45 7.54
N GLN A 445 13.27 29.31 8.21
CA GLN A 445 13.31 30.75 8.03
C GLN A 445 13.11 31.16 6.55
N ASN A 446 14.16 31.66 5.91
CA ASN A 446 14.14 32.15 4.52
C ASN A 446 14.80 31.16 3.55
N ILE A 447 15.05 29.94 3.94
CA ILE A 447 15.68 28.90 3.09
C ILE A 447 14.77 27.67 3.06
N ALA A 448 14.49 27.18 1.87
CA ALA A 448 13.92 25.87 1.65
C ALA A 448 15.03 24.91 1.20
N LEU A 449 15.22 23.84 1.96
CA LEU A 449 16.06 22.70 1.57
C LEU A 449 15.18 21.72 0.81
N LEU A 450 15.61 21.31 -0.36
CA LEU A 450 14.83 20.53 -1.32
C LEU A 450 15.50 19.19 -1.56
N ASP A 451 14.71 18.14 -1.66
CA ASP A 451 15.16 16.79 -2.02
C ASP A 451 14.30 16.22 -3.14
N PHE A 452 14.94 15.72 -4.19
CA PHE A 452 14.30 14.96 -5.25
C PHE A 452 14.87 13.55 -5.28
N ASN A 453 14.00 12.57 -5.44
CA ASN A 453 14.39 11.17 -5.44
C ASN A 453 13.62 10.37 -6.50
N TYR A 454 14.37 9.67 -7.35
CA TYR A 454 13.87 8.70 -8.30
C TYR A 454 14.84 7.51 -8.29
N SER A 455 14.65 6.61 -7.32
CA SER A 455 15.55 5.49 -7.01
C SER A 455 14.90 4.16 -7.31
N LYS A 456 15.74 3.13 -7.46
CA LYS A 456 15.29 1.75 -7.55
C LYS A 456 14.62 1.28 -6.26
N ALA A 457 13.57 0.47 -6.41
CA ALA A 457 13.06 -0.33 -5.30
C ALA A 457 14.09 -1.39 -4.89
N ASP A 458 14.16 -1.66 -3.61
CA ASP A 458 14.92 -2.81 -3.12
C ASP A 458 14.23 -4.10 -3.56
N GLN A 459 14.76 -4.74 -4.59
CA GLN A 459 14.24 -5.99 -5.16
C GLN A 459 14.37 -7.20 -4.22
N SER A 460 15.10 -7.06 -3.11
CA SER A 460 15.23 -8.14 -2.12
C SER A 460 13.94 -8.37 -1.31
N LYS A 461 12.96 -7.48 -1.43
CA LYS A 461 11.61 -7.62 -0.86
C LYS A 461 10.61 -7.58 -2.01
N GLU A 462 10.32 -8.75 -2.56
CA GLU A 462 9.40 -8.95 -3.66
C GLU A 462 8.00 -8.37 -3.40
N SER A 463 7.33 -8.06 -4.52
CA SER A 463 5.91 -7.68 -4.62
C SER A 463 5.02 -8.49 -3.69
N LYS A 464 3.97 -7.86 -3.16
CA LYS A 464 2.90 -8.59 -2.46
C LYS A 464 2.42 -9.73 -3.36
N ASP A 465 2.62 -10.97 -2.89
CA ASP A 465 2.05 -12.16 -3.53
C ASP A 465 0.55 -12.29 -3.25
N VAL A 466 -0.05 -11.30 -2.59
CA VAL A 466 -1.45 -11.30 -2.17
C VAL A 466 -2.12 -9.99 -2.57
N TYR A 467 -3.26 -10.10 -3.23
CA TYR A 467 -4.10 -8.97 -3.65
C TYR A 467 -5.50 -9.12 -3.05
N THR A 468 -6.17 -7.99 -2.78
CA THR A 468 -7.60 -8.00 -2.45
C THR A 468 -8.40 -8.06 -3.73
N GLU A 469 -9.20 -9.11 -3.90
CA GLU A 469 -10.04 -9.28 -5.06
C GLU A 469 -11.34 -8.48 -4.94
N PHE A 470 -12.03 -8.64 -3.80
CA PHE A 470 -13.20 -7.82 -3.47
C PHE A 470 -13.35 -7.63 -1.97
N PHE A 471 -14.10 -6.63 -1.61
CA PHE A 471 -14.50 -6.30 -0.25
C PHE A 471 -16.02 -6.03 -0.20
N LEU A 472 -16.73 -6.62 0.76
CA LEU A 472 -18.16 -6.40 0.94
C LEU A 472 -18.47 -5.90 2.35
N THR A 473 -19.34 -4.91 2.44
CA THR A 473 -19.91 -4.42 3.71
C THR A 473 -21.42 -4.61 3.68
N LEU A 474 -21.98 -5.12 4.78
CA LEU A 474 -23.40 -5.35 4.96
C LEU A 474 -23.94 -4.48 6.09
N GLU A 475 -25.22 -4.12 6.01
CA GLU A 475 -25.91 -3.41 7.09
C GLU A 475 -26.05 -4.28 8.34
N ASN A 476 -26.37 -5.56 8.15
CA ASN A 476 -26.57 -6.52 9.23
C ASN A 476 -25.27 -7.26 9.60
N GLU A 477 -25.16 -7.73 10.84
CA GLU A 477 -24.02 -8.54 11.27
C GLU A 477 -23.98 -9.89 10.55
N ILE A 478 -22.83 -10.31 10.07
CA ILE A 478 -22.58 -11.64 9.46
C ILE A 478 -22.43 -12.65 10.59
N VAL A 479 -23.30 -13.67 10.64
CA VAL A 479 -23.35 -14.64 11.74
C VAL A 479 -22.78 -16.01 11.42
N THR A 480 -22.55 -16.31 10.14
CA THR A 480 -21.86 -17.54 9.71
C THR A 480 -20.54 -17.21 9.04
N ASP A 481 -19.58 -18.13 9.09
CA ASP A 481 -18.37 -17.98 8.29
C ASP A 481 -18.74 -18.11 6.81
N PRO A 482 -18.23 -17.23 5.92
CA PRO A 482 -18.47 -17.32 4.49
C PRO A 482 -17.74 -18.52 3.91
N ILE A 483 -18.40 -19.25 2.98
CA ILE A 483 -17.83 -20.42 2.35
C ILE A 483 -17.96 -20.39 0.83
N TRP A 484 -16.97 -20.92 0.15
CA TRP A 484 -17.01 -21.17 -1.27
C TRP A 484 -17.94 -22.33 -1.60
N VAL A 485 -18.77 -22.14 -2.60
CA VAL A 485 -19.71 -23.16 -3.11
C VAL A 485 -19.52 -23.31 -4.61
N LYS A 486 -19.35 -24.54 -5.08
CA LYS A 486 -19.08 -24.79 -6.49
C LYS A 486 -20.25 -24.41 -7.37
N ASN A 487 -19.98 -23.62 -8.39
CA ASN A 487 -20.91 -23.26 -9.44
C ASN A 487 -20.84 -24.28 -10.57
N HIS A 488 -21.88 -25.08 -10.71
CA HIS A 488 -21.92 -26.14 -11.71
C HIS A 488 -22.12 -25.67 -13.14
N THR A 489 -22.43 -24.38 -13.39
CA THR A 489 -22.67 -23.83 -14.72
C THR A 489 -21.39 -23.44 -15.45
N ASN A 490 -20.38 -22.93 -14.71
CA ASN A 490 -19.09 -22.50 -15.24
C ASN A 490 -17.90 -23.24 -14.60
N ASN A 491 -18.20 -24.13 -13.64
CA ASN A 491 -17.23 -24.86 -12.82
C ASN A 491 -16.34 -24.00 -11.91
N GLN A 492 -16.62 -22.71 -11.77
CA GLN A 492 -16.01 -21.80 -10.80
C GLN A 492 -16.66 -21.99 -9.43
N TYR A 493 -16.37 -21.09 -8.47
CA TYR A 493 -17.01 -21.07 -7.18
C TYR A 493 -17.73 -19.75 -6.97
N ASP A 494 -18.92 -19.83 -6.40
CA ASP A 494 -19.66 -18.71 -5.80
C ASP A 494 -19.47 -18.79 -4.29
N PHE A 495 -20.03 -17.87 -3.49
CA PHE A 495 -19.98 -18.00 -2.04
C PHE A 495 -21.30 -17.63 -1.36
N THR A 496 -21.43 -18.10 -0.12
CA THR A 496 -22.66 -17.96 0.66
C THR A 496 -22.37 -17.77 2.14
N PHE A 497 -23.23 -17.05 2.84
CA PHE A 497 -23.22 -16.80 4.28
C PHE A 497 -24.58 -16.29 4.75
N GLN A 498 -24.78 -16.20 6.07
CA GLN A 498 -26.00 -15.69 6.69
C GLN A 498 -25.73 -14.46 7.56
N ASP A 499 -26.69 -13.53 7.61
CA ASP A 499 -26.69 -12.38 8.52
C ASP A 499 -27.54 -12.57 9.78
N SER A 500 -27.52 -11.61 10.68
CA SER A 500 -28.24 -11.60 11.95
C SER A 500 -29.75 -11.52 11.83
N GLU A 501 -30.26 -10.99 10.72
CA GLU A 501 -31.68 -10.94 10.38
C GLU A 501 -32.17 -12.20 9.66
N ASN A 502 -31.35 -13.25 9.68
CA ASN A 502 -31.59 -14.54 9.05
C ASN A 502 -31.74 -14.49 7.52
N TYR A 503 -31.11 -13.52 6.85
CA TYR A 503 -30.98 -13.59 5.41
C TYR A 503 -29.78 -14.45 5.02
N LEU A 504 -30.04 -15.42 4.16
CA LEU A 504 -29.03 -16.18 3.44
C LEU A 504 -28.67 -15.45 2.17
N TYR A 505 -27.38 -15.21 1.97
CA TYR A 505 -26.83 -14.52 0.81
C TYR A 505 -26.09 -15.49 -0.09
N TYR A 506 -26.19 -15.23 -1.40
CA TYR A 506 -25.46 -15.97 -2.42
C TYR A 506 -24.85 -14.99 -3.43
N TYR A 507 -23.53 -14.99 -3.54
CA TYR A 507 -22.75 -14.04 -4.33
C TYR A 507 -21.88 -14.77 -5.35
N SER A 508 -21.52 -14.05 -6.44
CA SER A 508 -20.47 -14.48 -7.36
C SER A 508 -19.08 -14.44 -6.71
N ASN A 509 -18.09 -15.11 -7.32
CA ASN A 509 -16.70 -15.02 -6.90
C ASN A 509 -16.08 -13.62 -7.02
N LYS A 510 -16.76 -12.68 -7.67
CA LYS A 510 -16.34 -11.27 -7.79
C LYS A 510 -17.07 -10.31 -6.85
N GLY A 511 -17.92 -10.87 -5.95
CA GLY A 511 -18.65 -10.06 -4.98
C GLY A 511 -19.98 -9.49 -5.51
N ASP A 512 -20.52 -9.98 -6.63
CA ASP A 512 -21.83 -9.57 -7.11
C ASP A 512 -22.95 -10.39 -6.46
N LEU A 513 -23.96 -9.72 -5.92
CA LEU A 513 -25.11 -10.38 -5.30
C LEU A 513 -25.99 -11.05 -6.35
N TYR A 514 -26.13 -12.39 -6.28
CA TYR A 514 -27.13 -13.09 -7.10
C TYR A 514 -28.51 -13.05 -6.46
N TRP A 515 -28.59 -13.39 -5.16
CA TRP A 515 -29.84 -13.33 -4.43
C TRP A 515 -29.61 -13.34 -2.90
N LYS A 516 -30.61 -12.88 -2.17
CA LYS A 516 -30.73 -13.04 -0.72
C LYS A 516 -32.12 -13.59 -0.38
N LYS A 517 -32.21 -14.46 0.60
CA LYS A 517 -33.45 -15.10 1.04
C LYS A 517 -33.52 -15.11 2.56
N GLN A 518 -34.64 -14.65 3.07
CA GLN A 518 -34.92 -14.79 4.50
C GLN A 518 -35.34 -16.22 4.81
N ILE A 519 -34.77 -16.80 5.86
CA ILE A 519 -35.05 -18.14 6.37
C ILE A 519 -35.59 -18.05 7.78
N ASP A 520 -36.11 -19.19 8.33
CA ASP A 520 -36.86 -19.18 9.60
C ASP A 520 -36.00 -19.16 10.88
N GLY A 521 -34.68 -18.98 10.77
CA GLY A 521 -33.79 -18.91 11.91
C GLY A 521 -32.32 -19.02 11.55
N LYS A 522 -31.48 -19.00 12.58
CA LYS A 522 -30.04 -19.14 12.43
C LYS A 522 -29.64 -20.51 11.87
N ILE A 523 -28.72 -20.54 10.93
CA ILE A 523 -28.11 -21.77 10.40
C ILE A 523 -27.29 -22.42 11.51
N ILE A 524 -27.52 -23.71 11.72
CA ILE A 524 -26.80 -24.55 12.68
C ILE A 524 -25.78 -25.40 11.95
N GLY A 525 -24.50 -25.05 12.12
CA GLY A 525 -23.37 -25.72 11.49
C GLY A 525 -23.03 -25.15 10.12
N GLU A 526 -22.49 -25.97 9.25
CA GLU A 526 -21.98 -25.60 7.94
C GLU A 526 -23.05 -25.74 6.86
N ILE A 527 -23.02 -24.88 5.86
CA ILE A 527 -23.75 -25.04 4.61
C ILE A 527 -23.01 -26.09 3.77
N GLN A 528 -23.73 -27.12 3.27
CA GLN A 528 -23.14 -28.22 2.52
C GLN A 528 -23.73 -28.29 1.11
N GLN A 529 -22.91 -28.64 0.11
CA GLN A 529 -23.41 -28.88 -1.24
C GLN A 529 -23.77 -30.31 -1.50
N ILE A 530 -24.90 -30.53 -2.17
CA ILE A 530 -25.41 -31.83 -2.57
C ILE A 530 -25.85 -31.82 -4.05
N ASP A 531 -25.88 -32.99 -4.66
CA ASP A 531 -26.46 -33.21 -5.99
C ASP A 531 -27.52 -34.30 -5.89
N THR A 532 -28.68 -33.93 -5.37
CA THR A 532 -29.78 -34.87 -5.10
C THR A 532 -30.40 -35.45 -6.35
N TYR A 533 -30.34 -34.70 -7.45
CA TYR A 533 -30.86 -35.17 -8.74
C TYR A 533 -29.86 -35.98 -9.56
N LYS A 534 -28.60 -36.10 -9.10
CA LYS A 534 -27.50 -36.84 -9.76
C LYS A 534 -27.23 -36.38 -11.20
N ASN A 535 -27.49 -35.13 -11.48
CA ASN A 535 -27.39 -34.54 -12.81
C ASN A 535 -26.27 -33.48 -12.91
N GLY A 536 -25.43 -33.35 -11.87
CA GLY A 536 -24.35 -32.39 -11.77
C GLY A 536 -24.81 -30.98 -11.33
N ARG A 537 -26.13 -30.74 -11.22
CA ARG A 537 -26.65 -29.46 -10.72
C ARG A 537 -26.63 -29.48 -9.20
N LEU A 538 -25.77 -28.68 -8.62
CA LEU A 538 -25.53 -28.65 -7.17
C LEU A 538 -26.58 -27.78 -6.47
N GLN A 539 -27.01 -28.23 -5.30
CA GLN A 539 -27.83 -27.50 -4.35
C GLN A 539 -27.04 -27.21 -3.09
N ILE A 540 -27.37 -26.14 -2.38
CA ILE A 540 -26.89 -25.89 -1.02
C ILE A 540 -27.92 -26.44 -0.03
N SER A 541 -27.44 -27.03 1.05
CA SER A 541 -28.28 -27.62 2.10
C SER A 541 -27.74 -27.24 3.48
N PHE A 542 -28.65 -26.98 4.39
CA PHE A 542 -28.35 -26.61 5.76
C PHE A 542 -29.61 -26.81 6.63
N ARG A 543 -29.44 -26.62 7.90
CA ARG A 543 -30.59 -26.63 8.83
C ARG A 543 -30.60 -25.38 9.71
N THR A 544 -31.83 -24.99 10.08
CA THR A 544 -32.11 -24.13 11.22
C THR A 544 -32.57 -24.98 12.42
N GLU A 545 -33.03 -24.36 13.47
CA GLU A 545 -33.60 -25.09 14.60
C GLU A 545 -34.81 -25.97 14.18
N ASN A 546 -35.68 -25.42 13.33
CA ASN A 546 -36.99 -26.01 13.04
C ASN A 546 -37.10 -26.66 11.65
N ARG A 547 -36.12 -26.44 10.79
CA ARG A 547 -36.24 -26.83 9.37
C ARG A 547 -34.91 -27.23 8.74
N PHE A 548 -34.99 -28.23 7.87
CA PHE A 548 -33.93 -28.54 6.91
C PHE A 548 -34.26 -27.89 5.58
N TYR A 549 -33.32 -27.14 5.03
CA TYR A 549 -33.47 -26.44 3.76
C TYR A 549 -32.54 -27.00 2.68
N VAL A 550 -33.08 -27.04 1.48
CA VAL A 550 -32.30 -27.30 0.26
C VAL A 550 -32.67 -26.21 -0.77
N PHE A 551 -31.71 -25.44 -1.23
CA PHE A 551 -31.88 -24.42 -2.26
C PHE A 551 -31.09 -24.76 -3.52
N ASP A 552 -31.68 -24.55 -4.68
CA ASP A 552 -30.92 -24.55 -5.94
C ASP A 552 -30.03 -23.31 -6.05
N ARG A 553 -29.19 -23.27 -7.08
CA ARG A 553 -28.28 -22.14 -7.32
C ARG A 553 -29.01 -20.80 -7.55
N ASN A 554 -30.25 -20.85 -8.05
CA ASN A 554 -31.04 -19.64 -8.30
C ASN A 554 -31.82 -19.17 -7.06
N GLY A 555 -31.63 -19.81 -5.91
CA GLY A 555 -32.32 -19.50 -4.66
C GLY A 555 -33.75 -20.03 -4.60
N ASN A 556 -34.12 -21.00 -5.44
CA ASN A 556 -35.40 -21.67 -5.33
C ASN A 556 -35.30 -22.82 -4.33
N GLU A 557 -36.25 -22.84 -3.41
CA GLU A 557 -36.33 -23.91 -2.43
C GLU A 557 -36.77 -25.23 -3.11
N VAL A 558 -36.00 -26.31 -2.90
CA VAL A 558 -36.34 -27.64 -3.35
C VAL A 558 -37.32 -28.24 -2.35
N LYS A 559 -38.63 -28.01 -2.56
CA LYS A 559 -39.69 -28.32 -1.59
C LYS A 559 -39.78 -29.80 -1.20
N GLU A 560 -39.47 -30.71 -2.11
CA GLU A 560 -39.50 -32.16 -1.89
C GLU A 560 -38.42 -32.61 -0.87
N LEU A 561 -37.38 -31.78 -0.67
CA LEU A 561 -36.24 -32.08 0.22
C LEU A 561 -36.18 -31.15 1.40
N SER A 562 -36.87 -30.03 1.37
CA SER A 562 -36.97 -29.09 2.49
C SER A 562 -38.15 -29.49 3.37
N PHE A 563 -37.91 -29.81 4.63
CA PHE A 563 -38.96 -30.26 5.52
C PHE A 563 -38.77 -29.68 6.94
N LYS A 564 -39.91 -29.56 7.65
CA LYS A 564 -39.89 -29.22 9.08
C LYS A 564 -39.36 -30.41 9.88
N ILE A 565 -38.62 -30.08 10.91
CA ILE A 565 -38.08 -31.06 11.83
C ILE A 565 -39.02 -31.13 13.04
N ASP A 566 -39.54 -32.34 13.30
CA ASP A 566 -40.46 -32.56 14.40
C ASP A 566 -39.82 -32.24 15.77
N SER A 567 -40.64 -31.86 16.73
CA SER A 567 -40.28 -31.35 18.06
C SER A 567 -39.28 -32.23 18.81
N GLY A 568 -38.23 -31.63 19.36
CA GLY A 568 -37.16 -32.17 20.18
C GLY A 568 -36.01 -31.18 20.27
N GLN A 569 -35.15 -31.25 21.27
CA GLN A 569 -33.95 -30.40 21.32
C GLN A 569 -32.95 -30.87 20.29
N ILE A 570 -32.72 -30.07 19.28
CA ILE A 570 -31.74 -30.36 18.23
C ILE A 570 -30.58 -29.42 18.40
N ASN A 571 -29.47 -29.88 18.92
CA ASN A 571 -28.33 -29.07 19.27
C ASN A 571 -27.18 -29.18 18.25
N ASN A 572 -27.17 -30.18 17.39
CA ASN A 572 -26.07 -30.49 16.49
C ASN A 572 -26.41 -30.20 15.01
N PRO A 573 -25.44 -29.86 14.17
CA PRO A 573 -25.61 -29.75 12.72
C PRO A 573 -26.16 -31.03 12.09
N VAL A 574 -26.77 -30.91 10.92
CA VAL A 574 -27.13 -32.09 10.11
C VAL A 574 -25.87 -32.76 9.57
N SER A 575 -25.85 -34.08 9.58
CA SER A 575 -24.84 -34.89 8.91
C SER A 575 -25.35 -35.43 7.60
N ILE A 576 -24.58 -35.28 6.55
CA ILE A 576 -24.91 -35.76 5.20
C ILE A 576 -23.93 -36.87 4.81
N PHE A 577 -24.43 -38.09 4.69
CA PHE A 577 -23.62 -39.25 4.35
C PHE A 577 -23.85 -39.67 2.90
N ASP A 578 -22.78 -39.89 2.15
CA ASP A 578 -22.80 -40.55 0.84
C ASP A 578 -21.90 -41.77 0.89
N TYR A 579 -22.47 -42.90 1.39
CA TYR A 579 -21.74 -44.13 1.70
C TYR A 579 -20.90 -44.68 0.53
N GLU A 580 -21.41 -44.56 -0.68
CA GLU A 580 -20.81 -45.15 -1.88
C GLU A 580 -20.31 -44.11 -2.86
N LYS A 581 -20.29 -42.86 -2.47
CA LYS A 581 -19.93 -41.71 -3.33
C LYS A 581 -20.74 -41.65 -4.65
N ASN A 582 -21.99 -42.17 -4.59
CA ASN A 582 -22.90 -42.26 -5.72
C ASN A 582 -24.08 -41.29 -5.63
N ARG A 583 -24.01 -40.31 -4.72
CA ARG A 583 -25.03 -39.27 -4.47
C ARG A 583 -26.36 -39.82 -3.94
N ASN A 584 -26.33 -40.99 -3.28
CA ASN A 584 -27.44 -41.54 -2.50
C ASN A 584 -27.35 -41.04 -1.06
N TYR A 585 -27.62 -39.75 -0.87
CA TYR A 585 -27.44 -39.10 0.42
C TYR A 585 -28.32 -39.69 1.52
N ARG A 586 -27.81 -39.64 2.76
CA ARG A 586 -28.53 -39.87 3.99
C ARG A 586 -28.37 -38.66 4.87
N PHE A 587 -29.48 -38.07 5.25
CA PHE A 587 -29.52 -36.93 6.15
C PHE A 587 -29.75 -37.43 7.56
N VAL A 588 -28.82 -37.18 8.45
CA VAL A 588 -28.85 -37.68 9.82
C VAL A 588 -28.97 -36.53 10.79
N PHE A 589 -30.02 -36.53 11.57
CA PHE A 589 -30.33 -35.52 12.58
C PHE A 589 -30.21 -36.16 13.96
N SER A 590 -29.57 -35.44 14.88
CA SER A 590 -29.62 -35.75 16.30
C SER A 590 -30.80 -35.02 16.92
N ILE A 591 -31.70 -35.74 17.57
CA ILE A 591 -32.89 -35.20 18.26
C ILE A 591 -32.89 -35.79 19.65
N ASP A 592 -32.78 -34.97 20.67
CA ASP A 592 -32.57 -35.41 22.03
C ASP A 592 -31.41 -36.42 22.13
N ASN A 593 -31.61 -37.57 22.75
CA ASN A 593 -30.60 -38.63 22.91
C ASN A 593 -30.72 -39.71 21.83
N THR A 594 -31.15 -39.37 20.61
CA THR A 594 -31.26 -40.35 19.53
C THR A 594 -30.88 -39.70 18.19
N ILE A 595 -30.75 -40.54 17.15
CA ILE A 595 -30.50 -40.05 15.78
C ILE A 595 -31.58 -40.62 14.83
N THR A 596 -32.03 -39.76 13.92
CA THR A 596 -32.97 -40.13 12.88
C THR A 596 -32.34 -39.94 11.51
N MET A 597 -32.54 -40.88 10.61
CA MET A 597 -31.98 -40.86 9.27
C MET A 597 -33.07 -40.74 8.21
N PHE A 598 -32.87 -39.83 7.27
CA PHE A 598 -33.71 -39.64 6.09
C PHE A 598 -32.94 -39.99 4.80
N ASP A 599 -33.67 -40.48 3.80
CA ASP A 599 -33.10 -40.77 2.47
C ASP A 599 -33.05 -39.49 1.60
N SER A 600 -32.50 -39.60 0.38
CA SER A 600 -32.39 -38.51 -0.60
C SER A 600 -33.74 -37.98 -1.13
N ARG A 601 -34.86 -38.54 -0.70
CA ARG A 601 -36.24 -38.09 -0.98
C ARG A 601 -36.95 -37.55 0.27
N GLY A 602 -36.19 -37.26 1.34
CA GLY A 602 -36.73 -36.77 2.61
C GLY A 602 -37.59 -37.76 3.39
N ARG A 603 -37.50 -39.06 3.09
CA ARG A 603 -38.30 -40.10 3.78
C ARG A 603 -37.46 -40.77 4.85
N ARG A 604 -38.06 -41.00 6.04
CA ARG A 604 -37.38 -41.70 7.13
C ARG A 604 -36.92 -43.11 6.71
N VAL A 605 -35.68 -43.46 6.99
CA VAL A 605 -35.09 -44.77 6.69
C VAL A 605 -35.54 -45.76 7.71
N ARG A 606 -36.57 -46.60 7.39
CA ARG A 606 -37.20 -47.57 8.30
C ARG A 606 -36.24 -48.65 8.83
N GLY A 607 -35.17 -48.99 8.10
CA GLY A 607 -34.19 -49.98 8.48
C GLY A 607 -33.09 -49.49 9.41
N PHE A 608 -33.05 -48.16 9.68
CA PHE A 608 -32.11 -47.53 10.61
C PHE A 608 -32.80 -47.38 11.97
N LYS A 609 -32.36 -48.12 12.95
CA LYS A 609 -32.97 -48.18 14.28
C LYS A 609 -31.87 -48.24 15.36
N PRO A 610 -31.23 -47.10 15.62
CA PRO A 610 -30.29 -47.02 16.74
C PRO A 610 -31.05 -47.07 18.08
N ASP A 611 -30.36 -47.51 19.11
CA ASP A 611 -30.85 -47.42 20.48
C ASP A 611 -30.93 -45.93 20.92
N ILE A 612 -31.72 -45.69 21.98
CA ILE A 612 -31.68 -44.40 22.68
C ILE A 612 -30.36 -44.35 23.45
N PHE A 613 -29.63 -43.22 23.24
CA PHE A 613 -28.31 -43.06 23.89
C PHE A 613 -28.46 -42.67 25.36
N SER A 614 -27.46 -43.01 26.13
CA SER A 614 -27.41 -42.78 27.58
C SER A 614 -27.20 -41.31 27.96
N SER A 615 -26.77 -40.46 27.02
CA SER A 615 -26.62 -38.99 27.18
C SER A 615 -26.65 -38.30 25.84
N SER A 616 -26.60 -36.97 25.86
CA SER A 616 -26.57 -36.11 24.68
C SER A 616 -25.28 -36.31 23.87
N LEU A 617 -25.35 -35.95 22.59
CA LEU A 617 -24.21 -35.99 21.67
C LEU A 617 -23.36 -34.73 21.82
N ILE A 618 -22.04 -34.90 21.88
CA ILE A 618 -21.09 -33.77 21.87
C ILE A 618 -21.04 -33.13 20.51
N ASN A 619 -21.00 -33.95 19.44
CA ASN A 619 -20.85 -33.50 18.06
C ASN A 619 -21.93 -34.15 17.18
N ARG A 620 -22.12 -33.65 15.95
CA ARG A 620 -22.94 -34.31 14.94
C ARG A 620 -22.43 -35.73 14.69
N PRO A 621 -23.31 -36.69 14.36
CA PRO A 621 -22.87 -38.00 13.91
C PRO A 621 -21.90 -37.93 12.75
N ASN A 622 -20.79 -38.65 12.80
CA ASN A 622 -19.79 -38.63 11.73
C ASN A 622 -19.78 -39.97 10.97
N HIS A 623 -19.58 -39.91 9.64
CA HIS A 623 -19.42 -41.09 8.81
C HIS A 623 -17.95 -41.27 8.45
N ILE A 624 -17.39 -42.40 8.82
CA ILE A 624 -16.03 -42.82 8.48
C ILE A 624 -16.09 -44.12 7.69
N ARG A 625 -15.28 -44.21 6.62
CA ARG A 625 -15.15 -45.42 5.83
C ARG A 625 -13.71 -45.94 5.87
N ILE A 626 -13.51 -47.12 6.38
CA ILE A 626 -12.20 -47.76 6.50
C ILE A 626 -12.28 -49.16 5.88
N ASP A 627 -11.35 -49.48 5.00
CA ASP A 627 -11.27 -50.79 4.33
C ASP A 627 -12.62 -51.26 3.73
N GLY A 628 -13.37 -50.35 3.12
CA GLY A 628 -14.65 -50.60 2.47
C GLY A 628 -15.85 -50.72 3.40
N LYS A 629 -15.67 -50.68 4.71
CA LYS A 629 -16.74 -50.74 5.72
C LYS A 629 -17.10 -49.33 6.19
N ASP A 630 -18.41 -49.13 6.43
CA ASP A 630 -18.93 -47.85 6.91
C ASP A 630 -19.17 -47.87 8.40
N TYR A 631 -18.80 -46.81 9.06
CA TYR A 631 -18.94 -46.61 10.49
C TYR A 631 -19.63 -45.26 10.75
N ILE A 632 -20.66 -45.29 11.60
CA ILE A 632 -21.34 -44.11 12.10
C ILE A 632 -20.86 -43.85 13.52
N ILE A 633 -20.21 -42.73 13.74
CA ILE A 633 -19.53 -42.42 14.99
C ILE A 633 -20.38 -41.43 15.81
N ILE A 634 -20.60 -41.78 17.07
CA ILE A 634 -21.38 -40.96 18.02
C ILE A 634 -20.55 -40.80 19.30
N GLN A 635 -20.22 -39.57 19.62
CA GLN A 635 -19.55 -39.16 20.86
C GLN A 635 -20.60 -38.67 21.87
N LEU A 636 -20.65 -39.26 23.04
CA LEU A 636 -21.61 -38.90 24.09
C LEU A 636 -20.93 -38.10 25.21
N GLU A 637 -21.69 -37.17 25.81
CA GLU A 637 -21.20 -36.33 26.92
C GLU A 637 -20.74 -37.08 28.13
N ASN A 638 -21.35 -38.24 28.40
CA ASN A 638 -20.95 -39.15 29.50
C ASN A 638 -19.67 -39.95 29.23
N GLY A 639 -19.02 -39.70 28.08
CA GLY A 639 -17.76 -40.33 27.67
C GLY A 639 -17.91 -41.63 26.89
N GLU A 640 -19.12 -42.08 26.62
CA GLU A 640 -19.32 -43.26 25.80
C GLU A 640 -19.09 -42.95 24.32
N LEU A 641 -18.46 -43.87 23.60
CA LEU A 641 -18.30 -43.88 22.16
C LEU A 641 -19.13 -44.99 21.54
N LYS A 642 -20.03 -44.64 20.63
CA LYS A 642 -20.79 -45.59 19.82
C LYS A 642 -20.25 -45.61 18.40
N ILE A 643 -19.88 -46.78 17.93
CA ILE A 643 -19.45 -47.00 16.53
C ILE A 643 -20.44 -47.97 15.90
N LEU A 644 -21.35 -47.40 15.09
CA LEU A 644 -22.52 -48.12 14.58
C LEU A 644 -22.32 -48.56 13.12
N ASP A 645 -23.08 -49.58 12.73
CA ASP A 645 -23.26 -49.97 11.33
C ASP A 645 -24.34 -49.11 10.63
N ARG A 646 -24.54 -49.34 9.31
CA ARG A 646 -25.57 -48.63 8.51
C ARG A 646 -27.04 -48.89 8.98
N ARG A 647 -27.26 -49.83 9.89
CA ARG A 647 -28.56 -50.12 10.49
C ARG A 647 -28.75 -49.52 11.88
N GLY A 648 -27.71 -48.88 12.41
CA GLY A 648 -27.72 -48.28 13.74
C GLY A 648 -27.36 -49.25 14.88
N ARG A 649 -26.78 -50.41 14.59
CA ARG A 649 -26.36 -51.41 15.61
C ARG A 649 -24.89 -51.20 15.89
N ASP A 650 -24.48 -51.51 17.13
CA ASP A 650 -23.05 -51.49 17.50
C ASP A 650 -22.25 -52.39 16.54
N ARG A 651 -21.29 -51.83 15.84
CA ARG A 651 -20.34 -52.52 14.99
C ARG A 651 -19.04 -52.83 15.74
N ILE A 652 -18.60 -51.86 16.55
CA ILE A 652 -17.43 -51.97 17.42
C ILE A 652 -17.89 -51.53 18.81
N LYS A 653 -17.63 -52.35 19.82
CA LYS A 653 -17.92 -52.05 21.23
C LYS A 653 -16.68 -51.46 21.89
N ILE A 654 -16.87 -50.39 22.60
CA ILE A 654 -15.83 -49.71 23.38
C ILE A 654 -16.30 -49.71 24.82
N ASP A 655 -15.54 -50.38 25.69
CA ASP A 655 -15.90 -50.47 27.10
C ASP A 655 -15.33 -49.28 27.94
N GLU A 656 -14.26 -48.64 27.42
CA GLU A 656 -13.65 -47.51 28.10
C GLU A 656 -14.41 -46.24 27.86
N LYS A 657 -14.61 -45.44 28.92
CA LYS A 657 -15.12 -44.06 28.81
C LYS A 657 -14.01 -43.09 28.51
N ILE A 658 -14.25 -42.20 27.57
CA ILE A 658 -13.28 -41.17 27.09
C ILE A 658 -13.76 -39.80 27.53
N GLN A 659 -12.90 -39.03 28.21
CA GLN A 659 -13.20 -37.63 28.49
C GLN A 659 -12.91 -36.77 27.26
N PHE A 660 -13.82 -36.82 26.28
CA PHE A 660 -13.65 -36.17 25.00
C PHE A 660 -13.36 -34.66 25.14
N SER A 661 -12.45 -34.18 24.33
CA SER A 661 -12.39 -32.75 23.98
C SER A 661 -13.62 -32.36 23.15
N LYS A 662 -13.65 -31.14 22.63
CA LYS A 662 -14.71 -30.72 21.67
C LYS A 662 -14.43 -31.17 20.23
N ASN A 663 -13.32 -31.85 19.98
CA ASN A 663 -12.96 -32.31 18.65
C ASN A 663 -13.82 -33.48 18.17
N SER A 664 -14.17 -33.47 16.90
CA SER A 664 -14.78 -34.59 16.22
C SER A 664 -13.82 -35.79 16.13
N ILE A 665 -14.36 -36.97 15.81
CA ILE A 665 -13.53 -38.13 15.50
C ILE A 665 -13.25 -38.16 14.00
N PHE A 666 -12.00 -38.38 13.65
CA PHE A 666 -11.47 -38.45 12.28
C PHE A 666 -10.94 -39.86 11.98
N SER A 667 -10.81 -40.19 10.70
CA SER A 667 -10.01 -41.33 10.27
C SER A 667 -8.54 -40.88 10.20
N TYR A 668 -7.66 -41.59 10.89
CA TYR A 668 -6.20 -41.35 10.85
C TYR A 668 -5.46 -42.68 10.99
N LEU A 669 -4.63 -43.00 10.00
CA LEU A 669 -3.86 -44.25 9.96
C LEU A 669 -4.73 -45.48 10.24
N LYS A 670 -5.91 -45.54 9.61
CA LYS A 670 -6.95 -46.62 9.78
C LYS A 670 -7.49 -46.74 11.21
N THR A 671 -7.41 -45.74 12.04
CA THR A 671 -7.99 -45.68 13.38
C THR A 671 -9.04 -44.60 13.48
N PHE A 672 -9.93 -44.69 14.46
CA PHE A 672 -10.83 -43.58 14.87
C PHE A 672 -10.09 -42.71 15.85
N THR A 673 -9.77 -41.48 15.44
CA THR A 673 -8.83 -40.64 16.16
C THR A 673 -9.49 -39.32 16.60
N THR A 674 -9.26 -38.94 17.85
CA THR A 674 -9.68 -37.68 18.46
C THR A 674 -8.71 -37.30 19.58
N THR A 675 -9.04 -36.27 20.37
CA THR A 675 -8.30 -35.87 21.58
C THR A 675 -9.20 -35.92 22.81
N ASP A 676 -8.59 -36.06 23.96
CA ASP A 676 -9.27 -35.98 25.25
C ASP A 676 -8.96 -34.66 26.00
N LYS A 677 -9.68 -34.40 27.09
CA LYS A 677 -9.47 -33.25 27.95
C LYS A 677 -8.15 -33.27 28.73
N GLN A 678 -7.48 -34.42 28.80
CA GLN A 678 -6.17 -34.57 29.45
C GLN A 678 -4.99 -34.29 28.51
N GLY A 679 -5.27 -33.93 27.25
CA GLY A 679 -4.23 -33.62 26.28
C GLY A 679 -3.64 -34.82 25.55
N ASN A 680 -4.34 -35.93 25.54
CA ASN A 680 -3.92 -37.11 24.82
C ASN A 680 -4.57 -37.19 23.43
N LEU A 681 -3.82 -37.71 22.47
CA LEU A 681 -4.37 -38.24 21.22
C LEU A 681 -4.94 -39.61 21.50
N ILE A 682 -6.21 -39.82 21.23
CA ILE A 682 -6.95 -41.07 21.40
C ILE A 682 -7.10 -41.72 20.04
N GLN A 683 -6.63 -42.97 19.92
CA GLN A 683 -6.78 -43.75 18.70
C GLN A 683 -7.49 -45.07 19.05
N ILE A 684 -8.49 -45.40 18.29
CA ILE A 684 -9.25 -46.67 18.48
C ILE A 684 -9.11 -47.47 17.19
N ASP A 685 -8.65 -48.71 17.31
CA ASP A 685 -8.49 -49.62 16.19
C ASP A 685 -9.81 -50.31 15.78
N MET A 686 -9.75 -51.16 14.79
CA MET A 686 -10.90 -51.89 14.26
C MET A 686 -11.44 -52.96 15.21
N ASP A 687 -10.66 -53.34 16.21
CA ASP A 687 -11.05 -54.33 17.24
C ASP A 687 -11.59 -53.63 18.51
N GLY A 688 -11.61 -52.30 18.53
CA GLY A 688 -12.10 -51.50 19.64
C GLY A 688 -11.04 -51.24 20.72
N LYS A 689 -9.80 -51.57 20.46
CA LYS A 689 -8.70 -51.34 21.40
C LYS A 689 -8.32 -49.85 21.37
N LEU A 690 -8.27 -49.25 22.52
CA LEU A 690 -7.95 -47.84 22.71
C LEU A 690 -6.45 -47.66 23.01
N LEU A 691 -5.82 -46.76 22.24
CA LEU A 691 -4.44 -46.30 22.43
C LEU A 691 -4.46 -44.82 22.82
N LYS A 692 -3.78 -44.46 23.89
CA LYS A 692 -3.58 -43.07 24.34
C LYS A 692 -2.15 -42.68 24.14
N LYS A 693 -1.93 -41.62 23.38
CA LYS A 693 -0.61 -41.00 23.21
C LYS A 693 -0.65 -39.60 23.82
N ASN A 694 0.12 -39.39 24.87
CA ASN A 694 0.19 -38.06 25.51
C ASN A 694 0.92 -37.06 24.59
N LEU A 695 0.23 -36.00 24.20
CA LEU A 695 0.77 -34.87 23.44
C LEU A 695 0.87 -33.61 24.28
N ASN A 696 0.50 -33.66 25.57
CA ASN A 696 0.47 -32.52 26.50
C ASN A 696 -0.36 -31.33 25.94
N LEU A 697 -1.49 -31.61 25.32
CA LEU A 697 -2.36 -30.56 24.75
C LEU A 697 -3.19 -29.88 25.86
N ALA A 698 -3.47 -28.62 25.70
CA ALA A 698 -4.44 -27.93 26.55
C ALA A 698 -5.84 -28.51 26.37
N PHE A 699 -6.71 -28.32 27.37
CA PHE A 699 -8.07 -28.90 27.35
C PHE A 699 -8.95 -28.41 26.19
N ASP A 700 -8.66 -27.24 25.65
CA ASP A 700 -9.36 -26.56 24.56
C ASP A 700 -8.62 -26.70 23.20
N ASN A 701 -7.74 -27.70 23.11
CA ASN A 701 -7.05 -27.99 21.86
C ASN A 701 -8.00 -28.22 20.68
N LEU A 702 -7.57 -27.84 19.50
CA LEU A 702 -8.32 -28.04 18.26
C LEU A 702 -7.48 -28.82 17.27
N ILE A 703 -8.09 -29.80 16.61
CA ILE A 703 -7.39 -30.63 15.62
C ILE A 703 -8.14 -30.64 14.29
N ASP A 704 -7.39 -30.84 13.22
CA ASP A 704 -7.89 -31.21 11.90
C ASP A 704 -7.08 -32.36 11.32
N ILE A 705 -7.75 -33.28 10.66
CA ILE A 705 -7.10 -34.44 10.04
C ILE A 705 -7.69 -34.64 8.65
N GLU A 706 -6.84 -34.62 7.65
CA GLU A 706 -7.23 -34.92 6.27
C GLU A 706 -6.11 -35.71 5.56
N ASN A 707 -6.51 -36.81 4.85
CA ASN A 707 -5.56 -37.64 4.09
C ASN A 707 -4.36 -38.09 4.94
N ASP A 708 -4.61 -38.57 6.15
CA ASP A 708 -3.59 -39.01 7.12
C ASP A 708 -2.57 -37.91 7.51
N ASN A 709 -2.91 -36.65 7.36
CA ASN A 709 -2.16 -35.53 7.90
C ASN A 709 -2.85 -34.98 9.15
N LEU A 710 -2.14 -34.98 10.26
CA LEU A 710 -2.61 -34.46 11.54
C LEU A 710 -2.05 -33.06 11.76
N VAL A 711 -2.96 -32.10 11.98
CA VAL A 711 -2.65 -30.74 12.38
C VAL A 711 -3.41 -30.42 13.67
N TYR A 712 -2.75 -29.79 14.62
CA TYR A 712 -3.40 -29.37 15.86
C TYR A 712 -2.84 -28.07 16.40
N ILE A 713 -3.68 -27.34 17.13
CA ILE A 713 -3.27 -26.19 17.93
C ILE A 713 -3.61 -26.43 19.39
N SER A 714 -2.68 -26.10 20.25
CA SER A 714 -2.82 -26.09 21.70
C SER A 714 -2.26 -24.79 22.23
N GLU A 715 -3.11 -23.96 22.85
CA GLU A 715 -2.79 -22.57 23.18
C GLU A 715 -2.32 -21.81 21.93
N ASN A 716 -1.05 -21.40 21.89
CA ASN A 716 -0.42 -20.76 20.74
C ASN A 716 0.68 -21.61 20.08
N ASN A 717 0.64 -22.93 20.25
CA ASN A 717 1.54 -23.85 19.56
C ASN A 717 0.78 -24.61 18.46
N LEU A 718 1.10 -24.30 17.22
CA LEU A 718 0.58 -25.01 16.05
C LEU A 718 1.53 -26.14 15.70
N SER A 719 1.01 -27.37 15.57
CA SER A 719 1.80 -28.52 15.09
C SER A 719 1.26 -28.98 13.73
N ILE A 720 2.14 -29.04 12.74
CA ILE A 720 1.85 -29.49 11.38
C ILE A 720 2.72 -30.71 11.10
N LYS A 721 2.13 -31.91 11.01
CA LYS A 721 2.89 -33.15 10.75
C LYS A 721 4.08 -33.34 11.71
N GLY A 722 3.95 -32.87 12.96
CA GLY A 722 5.00 -32.93 13.98
C GLY A 722 5.99 -31.75 13.97
N VAL A 723 5.91 -30.84 13.05
CA VAL A 723 6.64 -29.55 13.07
C VAL A 723 5.90 -28.58 13.97
N ASN A 724 6.52 -28.13 15.05
CA ASN A 724 5.92 -27.22 16.01
C ASN A 724 6.28 -25.76 15.71
N ILE A 725 5.26 -24.90 15.66
CA ILE A 725 5.35 -23.49 15.33
C ILE A 725 4.77 -22.69 16.50
N LYS A 726 5.55 -21.78 17.04
CA LYS A 726 5.10 -20.83 18.06
C LYS A 726 4.42 -19.65 17.39
N LEU A 727 3.12 -19.51 17.63
CA LEU A 727 2.33 -18.37 17.13
C LEU A 727 2.34 -17.21 18.14
N PRO A 728 2.00 -15.98 17.73
CA PRO A 728 1.70 -14.89 18.65
C PRO A 728 0.66 -15.30 19.71
N PHE A 729 0.64 -14.62 20.83
CA PHE A 729 -0.37 -14.91 21.86
C PHE A 729 -1.77 -14.53 21.37
N GLY A 730 -2.76 -15.39 21.60
CA GLY A 730 -4.14 -15.11 21.21
C GLY A 730 -5.04 -16.36 21.22
N ARG A 731 -6.31 -16.14 20.97
CA ARG A 731 -7.30 -17.20 20.76
C ARG A 731 -7.36 -17.52 19.26
N TYR A 732 -7.21 -18.77 18.92
CA TYR A 732 -7.14 -19.23 17.54
C TYR A 732 -8.41 -19.97 17.09
N SER A 733 -8.71 -19.85 15.79
CA SER A 733 -9.71 -20.72 15.14
C SER A 733 -9.24 -22.17 15.10
N LYS A 734 -10.13 -23.08 14.76
CA LYS A 734 -9.74 -24.45 14.38
C LYS A 734 -8.80 -24.35 13.16
N PRO A 735 -7.63 -25.02 13.18
CA PRO A 735 -6.81 -25.14 11.98
C PRO A 735 -7.61 -25.90 10.91
N LYS A 736 -7.43 -25.54 9.64
CA LYS A 736 -8.09 -26.17 8.50
C LYS A 736 -7.05 -26.57 7.46
N ILE A 737 -7.09 -27.82 7.06
CA ILE A 737 -6.24 -28.36 6.01
C ILE A 737 -6.93 -28.13 4.65
N PHE A 738 -6.19 -27.62 3.69
CA PHE A 738 -6.62 -27.43 2.31
C PHE A 738 -5.69 -28.17 1.38
N ASN A 739 -6.25 -28.82 0.36
CA ASN A 739 -5.52 -29.46 -0.71
C ASN A 739 -5.93 -28.81 -2.03
N GLU A 740 -5.20 -27.81 -2.46
CA GLU A 740 -5.48 -27.07 -3.69
C GLU A 740 -4.26 -27.11 -4.62
N SER A 741 -4.51 -27.35 -5.91
CA SER A 741 -3.45 -27.41 -6.94
C SER A 741 -2.27 -28.34 -6.60
N GLY A 742 -2.54 -29.41 -5.85
CA GLY A 742 -1.49 -30.36 -5.42
C GLY A 742 -0.67 -29.92 -4.21
N ASN A 743 -0.94 -28.77 -3.63
CA ASN A 743 -0.27 -28.27 -2.43
C ASN A 743 -1.16 -28.45 -1.20
N MET A 744 -0.56 -28.91 -0.10
CA MET A 744 -1.20 -28.90 1.20
C MET A 744 -0.91 -27.57 1.90
N LEU A 745 -1.98 -26.87 2.24
CA LEU A 745 -1.94 -25.60 2.97
C LEU A 745 -2.71 -25.71 4.28
N ILE A 746 -2.27 -25.01 5.30
CA ILE A 746 -2.89 -25.00 6.63
C ILE A 746 -3.24 -23.57 7.00
N GLY A 747 -4.55 -23.32 7.09
CA GLY A 747 -5.07 -22.01 7.49
C GLY A 747 -5.45 -21.98 8.95
N ILE A 748 -5.13 -20.87 9.62
CA ILE A 748 -5.51 -20.59 11.00
C ILE A 748 -5.64 -19.09 11.24
N THR A 749 -6.61 -18.68 12.06
CA THR A 749 -6.92 -17.28 12.35
C THR A 749 -6.72 -16.98 13.84
N ASN A 750 -5.94 -15.94 14.14
CA ASN A 750 -5.92 -15.32 15.47
C ASN A 750 -7.14 -14.40 15.60
N LEU A 751 -8.12 -14.82 16.39
CA LEU A 751 -9.41 -14.14 16.54
C LEU A 751 -9.34 -12.86 17.41
N ASN A 752 -8.28 -12.69 18.20
CA ASN A 752 -8.09 -11.47 19.00
C ASN A 752 -7.51 -10.33 18.18
N GLU A 753 -6.53 -10.63 17.32
CA GLU A 753 -5.85 -9.65 16.49
C GLU A 753 -6.43 -9.55 15.07
N SER A 754 -7.42 -10.41 14.76
CA SER A 754 -8.00 -10.52 13.41
C SER A 754 -6.93 -10.75 12.34
N ASN A 755 -6.02 -11.69 12.58
CA ASN A 755 -4.93 -12.03 11.69
C ASN A 755 -5.04 -13.48 11.21
N ILE A 756 -4.97 -13.68 9.90
CA ILE A 756 -4.94 -14.99 9.24
C ILE A 756 -3.51 -15.39 8.98
N TYR A 757 -3.19 -16.63 9.24
CA TYR A 757 -1.91 -17.28 8.89
C TYR A 757 -2.17 -18.43 7.94
N LEU A 758 -1.36 -18.56 6.91
CA LEU A 758 -1.39 -19.68 5.96
C LEU A 758 0.00 -20.31 5.85
N TYR A 759 0.07 -21.59 6.22
CA TYR A 759 1.33 -22.34 6.26
C TYR A 759 1.38 -23.40 5.19
N ARG A 760 2.57 -23.69 4.68
CA ARG A 760 2.86 -24.89 3.90
C ARG A 760 2.98 -26.10 4.81
N GLU A 761 2.91 -27.32 4.27
CA GLU A 761 3.04 -28.59 5.02
C GLU A 761 4.35 -28.70 5.83
N ASN A 762 5.41 -28.03 5.41
CA ASN A 762 6.71 -27.99 6.11
C ASN A 762 6.78 -26.96 7.25
N GLY A 763 5.68 -26.30 7.55
CA GLY A 763 5.59 -25.28 8.62
C GLY A 763 6.09 -23.89 8.23
N LYS A 764 6.47 -23.65 6.94
CA LYS A 764 6.83 -22.31 6.48
C LYS A 764 5.56 -21.47 6.27
N LEU A 765 5.51 -20.27 6.87
CA LEU A 765 4.48 -19.27 6.59
C LEU A 765 4.59 -18.82 5.13
N LEU A 766 3.48 -18.67 4.44
CA LEU A 766 3.47 -18.09 3.09
C LEU A 766 3.88 -16.61 3.13
N ASP A 767 4.54 -16.19 2.08
CA ASP A 767 4.95 -14.80 1.92
C ASP A 767 3.69 -13.92 1.80
N GLY A 768 3.72 -12.71 2.32
CA GLY A 768 2.55 -11.83 2.41
C GLY A 768 1.63 -12.03 3.62
N PHE A 769 1.84 -13.07 4.45
CA PHE A 769 1.07 -13.28 5.67
C PHE A 769 1.79 -12.75 6.93
N PRO A 770 1.03 -12.34 7.99
CA PRO A 770 -0.42 -12.51 8.17
C PRO A 770 -1.26 -11.50 7.40
N LEU A 771 -2.49 -11.91 7.01
CA LEU A 771 -3.53 -11.06 6.43
C LEU A 771 -4.60 -10.71 7.46
N LYS A 772 -5.42 -9.70 7.19
CA LYS A 772 -6.56 -9.37 8.05
C LYS A 772 -7.75 -10.30 7.81
N GLY A 773 -8.36 -10.79 8.88
CA GLY A 773 -9.57 -11.62 8.86
C GLY A 773 -9.90 -12.16 10.23
N ASN A 774 -11.20 -12.36 10.50
CA ASN A 774 -11.75 -12.72 11.82
C ASN A 774 -12.77 -13.85 11.73
N SER A 775 -12.50 -14.86 10.92
CA SER A 775 -13.30 -16.09 10.84
C SER A 775 -12.42 -17.28 10.45
N ILE A 776 -12.99 -18.48 10.51
CA ILE A 776 -12.38 -19.62 9.82
C ILE A 776 -12.34 -19.27 8.32
N ILE A 777 -11.19 -19.41 7.71
CA ILE A 777 -11.03 -19.13 6.27
C ILE A 777 -11.59 -20.27 5.42
N ASP A 778 -12.04 -19.92 4.23
CA ASP A 778 -12.24 -20.91 3.16
C ASP A 778 -11.36 -20.57 1.96
N LEU A 779 -10.79 -21.59 1.32
CA LEU A 779 -9.75 -21.42 0.31
C LEU A 779 -10.07 -22.29 -0.90
N LYS A 780 -10.09 -21.65 -2.10
CA LYS A 780 -10.33 -22.30 -3.39
C LYS A 780 -9.64 -21.52 -4.51
N ASN A 781 -9.32 -22.19 -5.61
CA ASN A 781 -9.15 -21.54 -6.89
C ASN A 781 -10.55 -21.23 -7.42
N SER A 782 -11.05 -20.01 -7.15
CA SER A 782 -12.46 -19.69 -7.30
C SER A 782 -12.89 -19.39 -8.73
N ASP A 783 -12.00 -18.88 -9.56
CA ASP A 783 -12.27 -18.47 -10.95
C ASP A 783 -11.52 -19.32 -11.98
N LYS A 784 -10.70 -20.29 -11.53
CA LYS A 784 -9.90 -21.21 -12.33
C LYS A 784 -8.76 -20.59 -13.12
N ASP A 785 -8.24 -19.52 -12.63
CA ASP A 785 -6.89 -19.13 -12.98
C ASP A 785 -5.87 -19.98 -12.16
N ASP A 786 -4.59 -19.73 -12.26
CA ASP A 786 -3.59 -20.52 -11.51
C ASP A 786 -3.38 -20.03 -10.06
N LYS A 787 -4.28 -19.17 -9.55
CA LYS A 787 -4.18 -18.53 -8.24
C LYS A 787 -5.20 -19.13 -7.27
N ILE A 788 -5.10 -18.74 -6.02
CA ILE A 788 -5.95 -19.26 -4.94
C ILE A 788 -6.58 -18.09 -4.20
N GLU A 789 -7.90 -18.16 -4.00
CA GLU A 789 -8.63 -17.13 -3.25
C GLU A 789 -8.94 -17.63 -1.83
N ILE A 790 -8.68 -16.72 -0.86
CA ILE A 790 -9.08 -16.88 0.53
C ILE A 790 -10.30 -16.02 0.79
N LEU A 791 -11.35 -16.63 1.26
CA LEU A 791 -12.56 -15.96 1.69
C LEU A 791 -12.63 -15.94 3.22
N THR A 792 -12.86 -14.78 3.80
CA THR A 792 -12.97 -14.62 5.25
C THR A 792 -13.87 -13.45 5.63
N ARG A 793 -14.41 -13.51 6.82
CA ARG A 793 -15.01 -12.34 7.47
C ARG A 793 -13.91 -11.48 8.04
N LEU A 794 -14.00 -10.18 7.85
CA LEU A 794 -13.04 -9.21 8.38
C LEU A 794 -13.45 -8.70 9.75
N ASP A 795 -14.71 -8.28 9.85
CA ASP A 795 -15.37 -7.88 11.08
C ASP A 795 -16.83 -8.41 11.08
N LYS A 796 -17.67 -7.91 11.98
CA LYS A 796 -19.07 -8.32 12.07
C LYS A 796 -19.90 -7.96 10.83
N HIS A 797 -19.53 -6.94 10.09
CA HIS A 797 -20.29 -6.38 8.98
C HIS A 797 -19.60 -6.51 7.63
N SER A 798 -18.36 -6.97 7.60
CA SER A 798 -17.59 -7.01 6.37
C SER A 798 -16.89 -8.34 6.16
N LEU A 799 -16.73 -8.68 4.89
CA LEU A 799 -15.94 -9.82 4.42
C LEU A 799 -15.05 -9.43 3.25
N VAL A 800 -14.02 -10.19 3.04
CA VAL A 800 -12.99 -9.93 2.04
C VAL A 800 -12.58 -11.23 1.35
N SER A 801 -12.26 -11.14 0.05
CA SER A 801 -11.55 -12.16 -0.70
C SER A 801 -10.14 -11.66 -1.02
N TYR A 802 -9.15 -12.47 -0.69
CA TYR A 802 -7.75 -12.26 -1.06
C TYR A 802 -7.34 -13.27 -2.11
N GLU A 803 -6.66 -12.80 -3.15
CA GLU A 803 -6.02 -13.63 -4.18
C GLU A 803 -4.54 -13.81 -3.85
N ILE A 804 -4.03 -15.03 -3.94
CA ILE A 804 -2.62 -15.40 -3.69
C ILE A 804 -2.02 -15.90 -5.00
N ASN A 805 -0.84 -15.34 -5.36
CA ASN A 805 -0.05 -15.80 -6.52
C ASN A 805 0.72 -17.09 -6.25
#